data_423658dd8eb2a3a87193c870b31213eb
#
_entry.id   423658dd8eb2a3a87193c870b31213eb
#
_cell.length_a   1.000
_cell.length_b   1.000
_cell.length_c   1.000
_cell.angle_alpha   90.00
_cell.angle_beta   90.00
_cell.angle_gamma   90.00
#
_symmetry.space_group_name_H-M   'P 1'
#
loop_
_entity.id
_entity.type
_entity.pdbx_description
1 polymer ?
#
loop_
_entity_poly.entity_id
_entity_poly.type
_entity_poly.pdbx_seq_one_letter_code
_entity_poly.pdbx_strand_id
1 'polypeptide(L)'
;MSTLELPGSVTRSLELATLASPGRLLRPSRLYATVVDDHGAPGRRHFVAELPEGAAVFALAAPGVSFLLIEQGVSVADTLLAPGPIDAAALDAWHAALLSWPEFARSDGAAVLMVAGESRTLPQGAVVTTRDVIWLQADAPVLRYSATVASEPSAAKPLLVLADQILAEVIEASEVRAATSASLLLDNPPAALSGPSALLAMRIAASLVKDDAAIAQRAEERLVRDEAEVSRAIQRLSDAAALRAPEIAAAVGGTPDPLAGALAVIAAQEGFNLRLPQDDDHNAFVIDRLERFGSASGFRFRPIALESGWWEEEGPSFLAIEAASELPRAVVWRRRRWRIVDPQTQAETAIDQASAAALLPRGYMVYPVLPEHVTMREIWRFTAFGARGDIARLMVGAAAAVLSSLLVPVTTGAVLGFAVPDGRTSLLADMMILLVAASIGNVGFQVVRAVAMIRLGSYIDRRLQPAIWDRVMRLRTSFFRGYSVGDLTLRILGIDTIRRIFAGQTLNALIGGIFSVANLGIMLIYDVSLAAFAVCYSLVAAAFLFFLGRRKMQLDRLVLERKGVVTGLLMEILGGIAKLRVAAAELRAFSRWSSAFAEQRAIDGRSGLVGSWQIVASTSLPIVGTLCVFAIAAGGDHLVEVAAFAAFNSAFAQFTGAILNLTNSLNQAIAAVPLFARIRPVFEAPLEVDDRRIDPGPLGGHVAIRNLSFRYTSDGPWTLEGIDFEARPGESVAIVGSSGSGKSTLLRLLLGFETPERGGVYYDDKDLETLDLRLVRGQIGTVLETAGLVPGTIFENIAGSAPLARDQVMEATRLAGLDADIAAMPLGLDTLVTEGGSQLSGGQRQRVMIARALVSRPRLIFFDQATSALDNRTQAIVGESLATMNATRIIIAHRLSTIRSADRIVVLENGQIAETGTYDELVGHEGAFRRLVQRQLL
;
A
#
# COMPACT_ATOMS: atom_id res chain seq x y z
N MET A 1 -23.12 9.28 30.38
CA MET A 1 -21.89 9.51 29.56
C MET A 1 -21.43 8.16 29.06
N SER A 2 -21.82 7.78 27.86
CA SER A 2 -21.32 6.56 27.21
C SER A 2 -20.13 6.96 26.34
N THR A 3 -18.94 6.50 26.70
CA THR A 3 -17.73 6.63 25.89
C THR A 3 -17.69 5.47 24.91
N LEU A 4 -17.83 5.76 23.63
CA LEU A 4 -17.58 4.79 22.56
C LEU A 4 -16.05 4.65 22.35
N GLU A 5 -15.45 3.54 22.76
CA GLU A 5 -14.07 3.20 22.53
C GLU A 5 -13.82 2.79 21.07
N LEU A 6 -12.87 3.43 20.43
CA LEU A 6 -12.43 3.12 19.07
C LEU A 6 -11.26 2.12 19.09
N PRO A 7 -11.22 1.11 18.23
CA PRO A 7 -10.07 0.22 18.15
C PRO A 7 -8.86 0.95 17.54
N GLY A 8 -7.86 1.23 18.35
CA GLY A 8 -6.52 1.61 17.90
C GLY A 8 -5.97 2.97 18.29
N SER A 9 -6.76 3.89 18.84
CA SER A 9 -6.28 5.11 19.49
C SER A 9 -7.21 5.48 20.64
N VAL A 10 -6.65 5.86 21.78
CA VAL A 10 -7.41 6.38 22.93
C VAL A 10 -7.87 7.79 22.56
N THR A 11 -8.92 7.91 21.77
CA THR A 11 -9.61 9.19 21.50
C THR A 11 -10.92 9.19 22.28
N ARG A 12 -11.13 10.19 23.11
CA ARG A 12 -12.41 10.41 23.78
C ARG A 12 -13.41 10.98 22.77
N SER A 13 -14.61 10.40 22.72
CA SER A 13 -15.74 10.93 21.97
C SER A 13 -16.90 11.20 22.93
N LEU A 14 -17.58 12.31 22.71
CA LEU A 14 -18.80 12.69 23.44
C LEU A 14 -19.95 12.75 22.44
N GLU A 15 -21.01 11.99 22.71
CA GLU A 15 -22.23 12.07 21.93
C GLU A 15 -23.08 13.25 22.38
N LEU A 16 -23.35 14.19 21.46
CA LEU A 16 -24.00 15.47 21.80
C LEU A 16 -25.48 15.33 22.13
N ALA A 17 -26.13 14.26 21.67
CA ALA A 17 -27.53 13.99 22.02
C ALA A 17 -27.73 13.72 23.53
N THR A 18 -26.68 13.32 24.25
CA THR A 18 -26.72 12.98 25.69
C THR A 18 -26.41 14.15 26.61
N LEU A 19 -26.14 15.33 26.08
CA LEU A 19 -25.82 16.53 26.86
C LEU A 19 -27.07 17.04 27.61
N ALA A 20 -27.00 17.03 28.92
CA ALA A 20 -28.10 17.54 29.77
C ALA A 20 -28.14 19.08 29.85
N SER A 21 -27.00 19.74 29.63
CA SER A 21 -26.87 21.21 29.66
C SER A 21 -25.76 21.66 28.74
N PRO A 22 -25.85 22.88 28.15
CA PRO A 22 -24.74 23.44 27.36
C PRO A 22 -23.46 23.56 28.20
N GLY A 23 -22.32 23.33 27.55
CA GLY A 23 -21.00 23.42 28.15
C GLY A 23 -20.05 24.23 27.29
N ARG A 24 -18.86 24.50 27.82
CA ARG A 24 -17.79 25.20 27.13
C ARG A 24 -16.62 24.26 26.88
N LEU A 25 -16.08 24.23 25.65
CA LEU A 25 -14.94 23.41 25.30
C LEU A 25 -13.69 23.82 26.04
N LEU A 26 -12.99 22.85 26.61
CA LEU A 26 -11.70 23.06 27.28
C LEU A 26 -10.51 22.96 26.32
N ARG A 27 -10.71 22.38 25.14
CA ARG A 27 -9.69 22.22 24.09
C ARG A 27 -10.31 22.21 22.69
N PRO A 28 -9.55 22.54 21.63
CA PRO A 28 -10.04 22.43 20.27
C PRO A 28 -10.49 21.01 19.97
N SER A 29 -11.66 20.88 19.37
CA SER A 29 -12.28 19.57 19.10
C SER A 29 -12.92 19.53 17.73
N ARG A 30 -13.11 18.32 17.18
CA ARG A 30 -13.75 18.10 15.88
C ARG A 30 -15.15 17.55 16.09
N LEU A 31 -16.10 18.14 15.41
CA LEU A 31 -17.50 17.68 15.37
C LEU A 31 -17.70 16.76 14.17
N TYR A 32 -18.24 15.58 14.41
CA TYR A 32 -18.61 14.60 13.41
C TYR A 32 -20.08 14.27 13.49
N ALA A 33 -20.67 13.91 12.36
CA ALA A 33 -21.99 13.31 12.28
C ALA A 33 -21.87 11.90 11.67
N THR A 34 -22.70 10.97 12.15
CA THR A 34 -22.74 9.59 11.68
C THR A 34 -24.17 9.20 11.45
N VAL A 35 -24.50 8.70 10.25
CA VAL A 35 -25.81 8.10 10.00
C VAL A 35 -25.89 6.79 10.77
N VAL A 36 -26.99 6.56 11.47
CA VAL A 36 -27.23 5.39 12.30
C VAL A 36 -28.29 4.54 11.63
N ASP A 37 -28.03 3.24 11.48
CA ASP A 37 -28.99 2.33 10.87
C ASP A 37 -30.17 2.01 11.81
N ASP A 38 -31.18 1.31 11.29
CA ASP A 38 -32.41 0.93 12.05
C ASP A 38 -32.11 0.04 13.28
N HIS A 39 -30.88 -0.50 13.39
CA HIS A 39 -30.44 -1.31 14.54
C HIS A 39 -29.54 -0.53 15.50
N GLY A 40 -29.33 0.77 15.26
CA GLY A 40 -28.49 1.63 16.10
C GLY A 40 -27.01 1.51 15.85
N ALA A 41 -26.56 0.80 14.80
CA ALA A 41 -25.15 0.70 14.46
C ALA A 41 -24.68 1.96 13.71
N PRO A 42 -23.54 2.57 14.11
CA PRO A 42 -23.02 3.76 13.47
C PRO A 42 -22.40 3.42 12.12
N GLY A 43 -22.84 4.13 11.09
CA GLY A 43 -22.29 4.08 9.75
C GLY A 43 -21.00 4.91 9.60
N ARG A 44 -20.80 5.49 8.44
CA ARG A 44 -19.65 6.34 8.12
C ARG A 44 -19.70 7.64 8.89
N ARG A 45 -18.53 8.12 9.37
CA ARG A 45 -18.40 9.42 10.03
C ARG A 45 -18.17 10.51 9.00
N HIS A 46 -18.94 11.57 9.11
CA HIS A 46 -18.80 12.76 8.29
C HIS A 46 -18.29 13.91 9.17
N PHE A 47 -17.22 14.55 8.74
CA PHE A 47 -16.67 15.71 9.40
C PHE A 47 -17.61 16.90 9.20
N VAL A 48 -18.03 17.53 10.28
CA VAL A 48 -18.95 18.70 10.25
C VAL A 48 -18.18 19.99 10.39
N ALA A 49 -17.38 20.13 11.47
CA ALA A 49 -16.66 21.37 11.73
C ALA A 49 -15.51 21.16 12.74
N GLU A 50 -14.57 22.09 12.76
CA GLU A 50 -13.62 22.29 13.86
C GLU A 50 -14.13 23.35 14.83
N LEU A 51 -14.10 23.00 16.11
CA LEU A 51 -14.53 23.90 17.18
C LEU A 51 -13.28 24.36 17.95
N PRO A 52 -13.07 25.68 18.09
CA PRO A 52 -11.96 26.19 18.86
C PRO A 52 -12.14 25.98 20.38
N GLU A 53 -11.05 26.08 21.13
CA GLU A 53 -11.11 26.14 22.59
C GLU A 53 -12.02 27.30 23.05
N GLY A 54 -12.85 27.04 24.05
CA GLY A 54 -13.78 28.01 24.56
C GLY A 54 -15.11 28.09 23.83
N ALA A 55 -15.32 27.43 22.69
CA ALA A 55 -16.60 27.42 22.01
C ALA A 55 -17.70 26.82 22.88
N ALA A 56 -18.93 27.33 22.76
CA ALA A 56 -20.10 26.74 23.39
C ALA A 56 -20.43 25.41 22.70
N VAL A 57 -20.97 24.45 23.42
CA VAL A 57 -21.46 23.18 22.87
C VAL A 57 -22.85 22.93 23.38
N PHE A 58 -23.80 22.73 22.49
CA PHE A 58 -25.17 22.40 22.77
C PHE A 58 -25.49 20.95 22.42
N ALA A 59 -26.56 20.44 23.02
CA ALA A 59 -27.08 19.14 22.60
C ALA A 59 -27.53 19.19 21.13
N LEU A 60 -27.06 18.23 20.32
CA LEU A 60 -27.51 18.04 18.94
C LEU A 60 -28.17 16.68 18.83
N ALA A 61 -29.42 16.65 18.43
CA ALA A 61 -30.18 15.45 18.16
C ALA A 61 -30.94 15.61 16.85
N ALA A 62 -30.82 14.62 15.96
CA ALA A 62 -31.58 14.56 14.72
C ALA A 62 -31.94 13.10 14.42
N PRO A 63 -33.09 12.82 13.82
CA PRO A 63 -33.52 11.46 13.48
C PRO A 63 -32.50 10.80 12.55
N GLY A 64 -32.04 9.59 12.91
CA GLY A 64 -31.13 8.77 12.09
C GLY A 64 -29.65 9.25 12.04
N VAL A 65 -29.27 10.26 12.81
CA VAL A 65 -27.92 10.79 12.84
C VAL A 65 -27.45 11.05 14.28
N SER A 66 -26.28 10.52 14.63
CA SER A 66 -25.58 10.80 15.88
C SER A 66 -24.45 11.80 15.64
N PHE A 67 -24.39 12.84 16.50
CA PHE A 67 -23.32 13.84 16.48
C PHE A 67 -22.29 13.55 17.56
N LEU A 68 -21.04 13.43 17.15
CA LEU A 68 -19.91 13.07 18.01
C LEU A 68 -18.87 14.19 18.05
N LEU A 69 -18.50 14.59 19.26
CA LEU A 69 -17.38 15.50 19.49
C LEU A 69 -16.12 14.69 19.83
N ILE A 70 -15.03 14.90 19.10
CA ILE A 70 -13.78 14.16 19.24
C ILE A 70 -12.64 15.14 19.54
N GLU A 71 -11.90 14.90 20.61
CA GLU A 71 -10.75 15.71 21.03
C GLU A 71 -9.51 15.40 20.18
N GLN A 72 -8.73 16.44 19.85
CA GLN A 72 -7.41 16.32 19.22
C GLN A 72 -6.34 16.26 20.31
N GLY A 73 -5.84 15.07 20.62
CA GLY A 73 -4.71 14.90 21.55
C GLY A 73 -4.96 13.88 22.67
N VAL A 74 -3.88 13.37 23.24
CA VAL A 74 -3.91 12.31 24.26
C VAL A 74 -3.75 12.91 25.64
N SER A 75 -4.81 12.92 26.43
CA SER A 75 -4.68 13.04 27.91
C SER A 75 -5.83 12.29 28.59
N VAL A 76 -5.52 11.56 29.67
CA VAL A 76 -6.41 10.56 30.28
C VAL A 76 -7.25 11.15 31.41
N ALA A 77 -7.12 12.40 31.78
CA ALA A 77 -7.63 12.90 33.06
C ALA A 77 -8.75 13.94 33.04
N ASP A 78 -9.00 14.66 31.94
CA ASP A 78 -9.89 15.83 32.00
C ASP A 78 -11.24 15.65 31.27
N THR A 79 -12.29 16.33 31.77
CA THR A 79 -13.58 16.42 31.11
C THR A 79 -13.48 17.29 29.86
N LEU A 80 -14.11 16.86 28.72
CA LEU A 80 -14.14 17.62 27.47
C LEU A 80 -14.85 18.99 27.60
N LEU A 81 -15.81 19.10 28.50
CA LEU A 81 -16.64 20.29 28.72
C LEU A 81 -16.55 20.74 30.17
N ALA A 82 -16.38 22.05 30.38
CA ALA A 82 -16.51 22.66 31.67
C ALA A 82 -17.90 23.29 31.85
N PRO A 83 -18.52 23.18 33.02
CA PRO A 83 -19.66 24.01 33.39
C PRO A 83 -19.16 25.44 33.60
N GLY A 84 -19.73 26.39 32.86
CA GLY A 84 -19.34 27.79 32.95
C GLY A 84 -20.30 28.70 32.20
N PRO A 85 -20.24 30.05 32.45
CA PRO A 85 -21.06 30.97 31.69
C PRO A 85 -20.66 30.95 30.21
N ILE A 86 -21.67 30.82 29.33
CA ILE A 86 -21.51 30.93 27.89
C ILE A 86 -21.56 32.41 27.53
N ASP A 87 -20.45 32.92 26.98
CA ASP A 87 -20.38 34.28 26.45
C ASP A 87 -20.75 34.36 24.97
N ALA A 88 -20.90 35.58 24.46
CA ALA A 88 -21.27 35.81 23.06
C ALA A 88 -20.28 35.19 22.07
N ALA A 89 -18.99 35.30 22.34
CA ALA A 89 -17.95 34.75 21.46
C ALA A 89 -18.00 33.21 21.38
N ALA A 90 -18.29 32.54 22.51
CA ALA A 90 -18.42 31.09 22.53
C ALA A 90 -19.66 30.63 21.75
N LEU A 91 -20.76 31.38 21.83
CA LEU A 91 -21.99 31.13 21.10
C LEU A 91 -21.81 31.35 19.59
N ASP A 92 -21.15 32.44 19.22
CA ASP A 92 -20.84 32.76 17.82
C ASP A 92 -19.95 31.71 17.18
N ALA A 93 -18.91 31.24 17.87
CA ALA A 93 -18.00 30.19 17.38
C ALA A 93 -18.74 28.86 17.11
N TRP A 94 -19.68 28.50 17.96
CA TRP A 94 -20.53 27.33 17.80
C TRP A 94 -21.41 27.40 16.54
N HIS A 95 -22.14 28.50 16.37
CA HIS A 95 -23.04 28.64 15.22
C HIS A 95 -22.29 28.83 13.90
N ALA A 96 -21.18 29.56 13.90
CA ALA A 96 -20.34 29.69 12.71
C ALA A 96 -19.80 28.33 12.26
N ALA A 97 -19.42 27.47 13.21
CA ALA A 97 -18.97 26.13 12.90
C ALA A 97 -20.07 25.27 12.25
N LEU A 98 -21.28 25.27 12.77
CA LEU A 98 -22.41 24.54 12.18
C LEU A 98 -22.82 25.09 10.81
N LEU A 99 -22.82 26.40 10.63
CA LEU A 99 -23.12 27.07 9.37
C LEU A 99 -22.02 26.90 8.31
N SER A 100 -20.84 26.38 8.68
CA SER A 100 -19.80 26.05 7.71
C SER A 100 -20.14 24.84 6.83
N TRP A 101 -21.22 24.12 7.13
CA TRP A 101 -21.67 22.96 6.35
C TRP A 101 -22.00 23.36 4.89
N PRO A 102 -21.50 22.63 3.87
CA PRO A 102 -21.49 23.07 2.47
C PRO A 102 -22.87 23.31 1.82
N GLU A 103 -23.92 22.67 2.35
CA GLU A 103 -25.27 22.79 1.75
C GLU A 103 -26.03 24.07 2.10
N PHE A 104 -25.48 24.91 2.95
CA PHE A 104 -26.10 26.24 3.14
C PHE A 104 -25.75 27.14 1.95
N ALA A 105 -26.80 27.68 1.33
CA ALA A 105 -26.63 28.62 0.21
C ALA A 105 -25.91 29.87 0.67
N ARG A 106 -24.87 30.29 -0.08
CA ARG A 106 -24.09 31.49 0.19
C ARG A 106 -24.45 32.59 -0.83
N SER A 107 -24.29 33.84 -0.43
CA SER A 107 -24.60 34.98 -1.26
C SER A 107 -23.62 35.15 -2.43
N ASP A 108 -24.18 35.28 -3.63
CA ASP A 108 -23.49 35.72 -4.85
C ASP A 108 -23.56 37.24 -5.10
N GLY A 109 -24.04 38.01 -4.11
CA GLY A 109 -24.14 39.48 -4.15
C GLY A 109 -25.51 40.09 -4.35
N ALA A 110 -26.56 39.29 -4.62
CA ALA A 110 -27.91 39.80 -4.86
C ALA A 110 -28.78 39.88 -3.58
N ALA A 111 -28.30 39.43 -2.43
CA ALA A 111 -29.05 39.39 -1.18
C ALA A 111 -28.99 40.70 -0.41
N VAL A 112 -29.99 40.96 0.43
CA VAL A 112 -30.03 42.12 1.34
C VAL A 112 -29.07 41.87 2.49
N LEU A 113 -28.04 42.65 2.57
CA LEU A 113 -27.07 42.61 3.68
C LEU A 113 -27.68 43.27 4.92
N MET A 114 -27.77 42.54 6.03
CA MET A 114 -28.15 43.06 7.33
C MET A 114 -26.99 43.10 8.28
N VAL A 115 -26.96 44.15 9.12
CA VAL A 115 -25.93 44.39 10.13
C VAL A 115 -26.59 44.37 11.51
N ALA A 116 -25.83 43.92 12.52
CA ALA A 116 -26.28 43.89 13.88
C ALA A 116 -26.85 45.24 14.38
N GLY A 117 -27.98 45.22 15.01
CA GLY A 117 -28.72 46.41 15.49
C GLY A 117 -29.68 47.03 14.47
N GLU A 118 -29.73 46.51 13.23
CA GLU A 118 -30.62 46.96 12.18
C GLU A 118 -32.01 46.32 12.32
N SER A 119 -33.09 47.14 12.14
CA SER A 119 -34.46 46.61 11.97
C SER A 119 -35.00 47.09 10.64
N ARG A 120 -35.49 46.15 9.81
CA ARG A 120 -35.96 46.44 8.46
C ARG A 120 -37.23 45.66 8.13
N THR A 121 -38.21 46.32 7.57
CA THR A 121 -39.34 45.66 6.98
C THR A 121 -38.99 45.09 5.64
N LEU A 122 -39.05 43.77 5.51
CA LEU A 122 -38.65 43.03 4.30
C LEU A 122 -39.91 42.47 3.62
N PRO A 123 -40.00 42.56 2.29
CA PRO A 123 -41.09 41.96 1.51
C PRO A 123 -40.97 40.43 1.48
N GLN A 124 -42.07 39.79 1.12
CA GLN A 124 -42.11 38.36 0.85
C GLN A 124 -41.08 37.99 -0.28
N GLY A 125 -40.36 36.94 -0.09
CA GLY A 125 -39.34 36.48 -1.03
C GLY A 125 -38.00 37.23 -0.92
N ALA A 126 -37.87 38.18 0.01
CA ALA A 126 -36.59 38.84 0.24
C ALA A 126 -35.54 37.83 0.77
N VAL A 127 -34.36 37.84 0.15
CA VAL A 127 -33.22 37.03 0.60
C VAL A 127 -32.27 37.92 1.40
N VAL A 128 -31.92 37.46 2.59
CA VAL A 128 -31.10 38.17 3.56
C VAL A 128 -29.80 37.44 3.82
N THR A 129 -28.73 38.19 3.97
CA THR A 129 -27.39 37.67 4.32
C THR A 129 -26.66 38.57 5.30
N THR A 130 -25.52 38.08 5.81
CA THR A 130 -24.64 38.83 6.71
C THR A 130 -23.19 38.46 6.47
N ARG A 131 -22.25 39.29 6.99
CA ARG A 131 -20.79 38.97 7.03
C ARG A 131 -20.34 38.46 8.38
N ASP A 132 -21.09 38.85 9.46
CA ASP A 132 -20.78 38.47 10.84
C ASP A 132 -21.84 37.48 11.34
N VAL A 133 -21.60 36.88 12.51
CA VAL A 133 -22.63 36.06 13.16
C VAL A 133 -23.73 36.98 13.72
N ILE A 134 -24.89 36.95 13.12
CA ILE A 134 -26.08 37.70 13.60
C ILE A 134 -27.28 36.80 13.74
N TRP A 135 -28.18 37.22 14.59
CA TRP A 135 -29.47 36.57 14.83
C TRP A 135 -30.58 37.39 14.17
N LEU A 136 -31.30 36.79 13.27
CA LEU A 136 -32.48 37.36 12.67
C LEU A 136 -33.71 37.00 13.52
N GLN A 137 -34.44 37.99 14.01
CA GLN A 137 -35.64 37.83 14.80
C GLN A 137 -36.79 38.48 14.08
N ALA A 138 -37.94 37.77 14.04
CA ALA A 138 -39.22 38.27 13.53
C ALA A 138 -40.33 37.95 14.53
N ASP A 139 -41.42 38.74 14.52
CA ASP A 139 -42.54 38.54 15.43
C ASP A 139 -43.37 37.27 15.13
N ALA A 140 -43.22 36.71 13.90
CA ALA A 140 -43.86 35.50 13.43
C ALA A 140 -42.84 34.50 12.81
N PRO A 141 -43.20 33.22 12.65
CA PRO A 141 -42.31 32.24 12.02
C PRO A 141 -42.25 32.42 10.49
N VAL A 142 -41.56 33.48 10.03
CA VAL A 142 -41.45 33.89 8.61
C VAL A 142 -40.07 33.72 8.01
N LEU A 143 -39.10 33.27 8.80
CA LEU A 143 -37.70 33.12 8.37
C LEU A 143 -37.34 31.66 8.09
N ARG A 144 -36.64 31.40 6.98
CA ARG A 144 -36.07 30.06 6.67
C ARG A 144 -34.69 30.18 6.04
N TYR A 145 -33.84 29.17 6.19
CA TYR A 145 -32.60 29.09 5.45
C TYR A 145 -32.85 28.79 3.97
N SER A 146 -32.23 29.54 3.09
CA SER A 146 -32.21 29.22 1.65
C SER A 146 -31.34 27.99 1.40
N ALA A 147 -31.74 27.10 0.48
CA ALA A 147 -31.02 25.88 0.13
C ALA A 147 -30.49 25.99 -1.30
N THR A 148 -29.26 25.49 -1.52
CA THR A 148 -28.65 25.38 -2.86
C THR A 148 -29.29 24.30 -3.74
N VAL A 149 -29.93 23.31 -3.12
CA VAL A 149 -30.60 22.19 -3.81
C VAL A 149 -32.06 22.17 -3.39
N ALA A 150 -33.00 21.91 -4.32
CA ALA A 150 -34.43 21.78 -4.08
C ALA A 150 -34.74 20.58 -3.15
N SER A 151 -34.48 20.75 -1.87
CA SER A 151 -34.94 19.89 -0.80
C SER A 151 -36.19 20.46 -0.20
N GLU A 152 -37.06 19.64 0.42
CA GLU A 152 -38.32 20.06 0.99
C GLU A 152 -38.19 21.35 1.83
N PRO A 153 -39.13 22.29 1.69
CA PRO A 153 -39.03 23.58 2.35
C PRO A 153 -38.99 23.39 3.88
N SER A 154 -37.91 23.83 4.48
CA SER A 154 -37.81 23.93 5.96
C SER A 154 -38.94 24.77 6.49
N ALA A 155 -39.59 24.36 7.60
CA ALA A 155 -40.62 25.14 8.24
C ALA A 155 -40.04 26.51 8.65
N ALA A 156 -40.85 27.57 8.41
CA ALA A 156 -40.47 28.92 8.80
C ALA A 156 -40.32 29.04 10.31
N LYS A 157 -39.41 29.88 10.78
CA LYS A 157 -39.08 30.11 12.19
C LYS A 157 -39.08 31.61 12.51
N PRO A 158 -39.34 32.02 13.76
CA PRO A 158 -39.26 33.42 14.17
C PRO A 158 -37.80 33.84 14.48
N LEU A 159 -36.86 32.90 14.69
CA LEU A 159 -35.49 33.16 15.03
C LEU A 159 -34.57 32.28 14.24
N LEU A 160 -33.63 32.87 13.50
CA LEU A 160 -32.54 32.20 12.79
C LEU A 160 -31.21 32.82 13.12
N VAL A 161 -30.10 32.05 12.99
CA VAL A 161 -28.76 32.56 13.08
C VAL A 161 -28.08 32.47 11.72
N LEU A 162 -27.41 33.54 11.30
CA LEU A 162 -26.65 33.61 10.06
C LEU A 162 -25.17 33.95 10.34
N ALA A 163 -24.30 33.45 9.49
CA ALA A 163 -22.86 33.75 9.45
C ALA A 163 -22.31 33.56 8.05
N ASP A 164 -21.18 34.15 7.75
CA ASP A 164 -20.39 33.89 6.55
C ASP A 164 -21.19 33.88 5.25
N GLN A 165 -22.01 34.93 5.06
CA GLN A 165 -22.83 35.15 3.85
C GLN A 165 -23.89 34.05 3.59
N ILE A 166 -24.27 33.26 4.57
CA ILE A 166 -25.40 32.32 4.48
C ILE A 166 -26.68 33.06 4.18
N LEU A 167 -27.53 32.48 3.33
CA LEU A 167 -28.79 33.05 2.89
C LEU A 167 -29.99 32.59 3.73
N ALA A 168 -30.80 33.54 4.16
CA ALA A 168 -32.12 33.27 4.69
C ALA A 168 -33.20 33.96 3.82
N GLU A 169 -34.34 33.36 3.70
CA GLU A 169 -35.50 33.88 2.93
C GLU A 169 -36.62 34.27 3.85
N VAL A 170 -37.24 35.38 3.55
CA VAL A 170 -38.44 35.88 4.24
C VAL A 170 -39.69 35.35 3.52
N ILE A 171 -40.49 34.51 4.17
CA ILE A 171 -41.64 33.83 3.56
C ILE A 171 -42.86 34.75 3.46
N GLU A 172 -43.04 35.62 4.46
CA GLU A 172 -44.11 36.63 4.48
C GLU A 172 -43.54 37.99 4.88
N ALA A 173 -44.05 39.05 4.32
CA ALA A 173 -43.58 40.40 4.60
C ALA A 173 -43.64 40.69 6.11
N SER A 174 -42.49 41.01 6.73
CA SER A 174 -42.36 41.19 8.15
C SER A 174 -41.24 42.14 8.51
N GLU A 175 -41.33 42.71 9.69
CA GLU A 175 -40.21 43.41 10.31
C GLU A 175 -39.19 42.38 10.85
N VAL A 176 -37.99 42.44 10.34
CA VAL A 176 -36.88 41.57 10.74
C VAL A 176 -35.82 42.41 11.44
N ARG A 177 -35.42 41.99 12.65
CA ARG A 177 -34.42 42.64 13.49
C ARG A 177 -33.17 41.81 13.52
N ALA A 178 -32.01 42.43 13.34
CA ALA A 178 -30.72 41.80 13.44
C ALA A 178 -30.10 42.09 14.82
N ALA A 179 -29.86 41.04 15.59
CA ALA A 179 -29.31 41.12 16.96
C ALA A 179 -27.95 40.45 17.05
N THR A 180 -27.08 40.87 17.95
CA THR A 180 -25.85 40.17 18.32
C THR A 180 -26.11 39.10 19.36
N SER A 181 -25.27 38.08 19.43
CA SER A 181 -25.30 37.07 20.49
C SER A 181 -25.21 37.71 21.90
N ALA A 182 -24.45 38.81 22.03
CA ALA A 182 -24.32 39.54 23.28
C ALA A 182 -25.65 40.18 23.72
N SER A 183 -26.38 40.80 22.79
CA SER A 183 -27.72 41.40 23.12
C SER A 183 -28.78 40.34 23.48
N LEU A 184 -28.78 39.20 22.79
CA LEU A 184 -29.72 38.12 23.07
C LEU A 184 -29.43 37.38 24.39
N LEU A 185 -28.17 37.24 24.79
CA LEU A 185 -27.81 36.63 26.06
C LEU A 185 -28.18 37.50 27.29
N LEU A 186 -28.39 38.79 27.10
CA LEU A 186 -28.92 39.66 28.19
C LEU A 186 -30.38 39.35 28.51
N ASP A 187 -31.19 39.01 27.51
CA ASP A 187 -32.62 38.80 27.64
C ASP A 187 -33.00 37.31 27.74
N ASN A 188 -32.11 36.39 27.32
CA ASN A 188 -32.40 34.96 27.27
C ASN A 188 -31.31 34.12 27.92
N PRO A 189 -31.65 33.07 28.69
CA PRO A 189 -30.66 32.11 29.15
C PRO A 189 -30.10 31.30 27.96
N PRO A 190 -28.79 30.87 27.99
CA PRO A 190 -28.15 30.14 26.88
C PRO A 190 -28.92 28.91 26.41
N ALA A 191 -29.62 28.22 27.32
CA ALA A 191 -30.42 27.04 26.97
C ALA A 191 -31.63 27.40 26.06
N ALA A 192 -32.20 28.61 26.17
CA ALA A 192 -33.29 29.07 25.31
C ALA A 192 -32.83 29.34 23.85
N LEU A 193 -31.54 29.54 23.63
CA LEU A 193 -30.93 29.78 22.32
C LEU A 193 -30.49 28.50 21.60
N SER A 194 -30.83 27.32 22.13
CA SER A 194 -30.51 26.01 21.51
C SER A 194 -31.37 25.69 20.27
N GLY A 195 -32.51 26.36 20.08
CA GLY A 195 -33.42 26.10 18.97
C GLY A 195 -32.81 26.16 17.57
N PRO A 196 -32.06 27.22 17.22
CA PRO A 196 -31.31 27.28 15.94
C PRO A 196 -30.26 26.19 15.77
N SER A 197 -29.55 25.79 16.82
CA SER A 197 -28.60 24.67 16.78
C SER A 197 -29.29 23.34 16.41
N ALA A 198 -30.47 23.07 17.00
CA ALA A 198 -31.24 21.87 16.66
C ALA A 198 -31.76 21.91 15.21
N LEU A 199 -32.13 23.09 14.70
CA LEU A 199 -32.56 23.26 13.31
C LEU A 199 -31.39 23.00 12.34
N LEU A 200 -30.21 23.52 12.64
CA LEU A 200 -29.00 23.28 11.85
C LEU A 200 -28.64 21.81 11.87
N ALA A 201 -28.72 21.16 13.05
CA ALA A 201 -28.47 19.72 13.18
C ALA A 201 -29.41 18.87 12.30
N MET A 202 -30.72 19.21 12.32
CA MET A 202 -31.71 18.52 11.47
C MET A 202 -31.41 18.68 9.98
N ARG A 203 -30.94 19.85 9.55
CA ARG A 203 -30.56 20.08 8.15
C ARG A 203 -29.33 19.31 7.76
N ILE A 204 -28.30 19.34 8.56
CA ILE A 204 -27.08 18.55 8.34
C ILE A 204 -27.43 17.06 8.27
N ALA A 205 -28.29 16.58 9.16
CA ALA A 205 -28.75 15.20 9.18
C ALA A 205 -29.54 14.82 7.92
N ALA A 206 -30.47 15.65 7.48
CA ALA A 206 -31.27 15.39 6.28
C ALA A 206 -30.40 15.29 5.02
N SER A 207 -29.38 16.13 4.91
CA SER A 207 -28.35 16.09 3.86
C SER A 207 -27.58 14.77 3.86
N LEU A 208 -27.07 14.37 5.03
CA LEU A 208 -26.28 13.14 5.18
C LEU A 208 -27.10 11.87 4.89
N VAL A 209 -28.32 11.80 5.36
CA VAL A 209 -29.21 10.66 5.09
C VAL A 209 -29.51 10.55 3.60
N LYS A 210 -29.71 11.68 2.90
CA LYS A 210 -29.91 11.70 1.46
C LYS A 210 -28.68 11.24 0.70
N ASP A 211 -27.49 11.66 1.11
CA ASP A 211 -26.22 11.25 0.52
C ASP A 211 -25.96 9.76 0.73
N ASP A 212 -26.16 9.24 1.94
CA ASP A 212 -25.98 7.83 2.24
C ASP A 212 -27.01 6.96 1.50
N ALA A 213 -28.28 7.43 1.37
CA ALA A 213 -29.28 6.76 0.55
C ALA A 213 -28.86 6.70 -0.93
N ALA A 214 -28.32 7.80 -1.47
CA ALA A 214 -27.81 7.82 -2.85
C ALA A 214 -26.57 6.92 -3.05
N ILE A 215 -25.75 6.75 -2.02
CA ILE A 215 -24.61 5.80 -2.03
C ILE A 215 -25.11 4.37 -1.94
N ALA A 216 -26.10 4.10 -1.06
CA ALA A 216 -26.72 2.79 -0.91
C ALA A 216 -27.42 2.34 -2.21
N GLN A 217 -28.18 3.24 -2.83
CA GLN A 217 -28.84 2.97 -4.11
C GLN A 217 -27.84 2.62 -5.22
N ARG A 218 -26.72 3.34 -5.30
CA ARG A 218 -25.62 3.02 -6.26
C ARG A 218 -24.95 1.69 -5.93
N ALA A 219 -24.79 1.37 -4.64
CA ALA A 219 -24.25 0.07 -4.22
C ALA A 219 -25.22 -1.06 -4.58
N GLU A 220 -26.51 -0.86 -4.45
CA GLU A 220 -27.58 -1.80 -4.83
C GLU A 220 -27.66 -1.98 -6.34
N GLU A 221 -27.56 -0.90 -7.12
CA GLU A 221 -27.47 -0.97 -8.59
C GLU A 221 -26.19 -1.68 -9.06
N ARG A 222 -25.09 -1.55 -8.32
CA ARG A 222 -23.85 -2.32 -8.53
C ARG A 222 -24.05 -3.80 -8.20
N LEU A 223 -24.66 -4.11 -7.04
CA LEU A 223 -24.97 -5.47 -6.63
C LEU A 223 -25.89 -6.19 -7.65
N VAL A 224 -26.91 -5.54 -8.14
CA VAL A 224 -27.82 -6.10 -9.16
C VAL A 224 -27.08 -6.33 -10.49
N ARG A 225 -26.15 -5.46 -10.88
CA ARG A 225 -25.27 -5.70 -12.04
C ARG A 225 -24.30 -6.83 -11.78
N ASP A 226 -23.68 -6.86 -10.61
CA ASP A 226 -22.75 -7.91 -10.20
C ASP A 226 -23.45 -9.26 -10.08
N GLU A 227 -24.69 -9.32 -9.56
CA GLU A 227 -25.52 -10.55 -9.54
C GLU A 227 -25.90 -11.01 -10.96
N ALA A 228 -26.21 -10.09 -11.86
CA ALA A 228 -26.48 -10.42 -13.25
C ALA A 228 -25.21 -10.87 -14.00
N GLU A 229 -24.03 -10.36 -13.64
CA GLU A 229 -22.74 -10.83 -14.15
C GLU A 229 -22.30 -12.13 -13.47
N VAL A 230 -22.47 -12.25 -12.15
CA VAL A 230 -22.23 -13.49 -11.41
C VAL A 230 -23.16 -14.59 -11.88
N SER A 231 -24.44 -14.32 -12.16
CA SER A 231 -25.35 -15.31 -12.75
C SER A 231 -24.95 -15.71 -14.17
N ARG A 232 -24.47 -14.78 -14.99
CA ARG A 232 -23.88 -15.08 -16.30
C ARG A 232 -22.54 -15.79 -16.20
N ALA A 233 -21.72 -15.46 -15.19
CA ALA A 233 -20.46 -16.15 -14.90
C ALA A 233 -20.70 -17.53 -14.28
N ILE A 234 -21.71 -17.69 -13.41
CA ILE A 234 -22.13 -18.99 -12.85
C ILE A 234 -22.76 -19.85 -13.93
N GLN A 235 -23.48 -19.30 -14.89
CA GLN A 235 -24.02 -20.05 -16.03
C GLN A 235 -22.91 -20.49 -16.98
N ARG A 236 -21.92 -19.62 -17.23
CA ARG A 236 -20.67 -19.98 -17.95
C ARG A 236 -19.77 -20.92 -17.15
N LEU A 237 -19.75 -20.82 -15.79
CA LEU A 237 -19.05 -21.77 -14.89
C LEU A 237 -19.84 -23.06 -14.72
N SER A 238 -21.16 -23.07 -14.79
CA SER A 238 -21.97 -24.28 -14.81
C SER A 238 -21.77 -25.06 -16.13
N ASP A 239 -21.63 -24.39 -17.25
CA ASP A 239 -21.27 -25.00 -18.53
C ASP A 239 -19.80 -25.48 -18.55
N ALA A 240 -18.90 -24.80 -17.79
CA ALA A 240 -17.49 -25.18 -17.59
C ALA A 240 -17.27 -26.13 -16.40
N ALA A 241 -18.12 -26.11 -15.36
CA ALA A 241 -18.02 -26.94 -14.13
C ALA A 241 -18.70 -28.31 -14.25
N ALA A 242 -19.26 -28.64 -15.43
CA ALA A 242 -19.50 -30.02 -15.81
C ALA A 242 -18.18 -30.83 -15.91
N LEU A 243 -17.02 -30.17 -15.89
CA LEU A 243 -15.69 -30.76 -15.89
C LEU A 243 -15.08 -30.66 -14.46
N ARG A 244 -14.93 -31.79 -13.77
CA ARG A 244 -14.29 -31.90 -12.44
C ARG A 244 -12.80 -31.56 -12.48
N ALA A 245 -12.25 -31.02 -11.39
CA ALA A 245 -10.87 -30.55 -11.26
C ALA A 245 -9.73 -31.52 -11.74
N PRO A 246 -9.79 -32.83 -11.62
CA PRO A 246 -8.82 -33.74 -12.25
C PRO A 246 -8.99 -33.86 -13.79
N GLU A 247 -10.16 -33.53 -14.35
CA GLU A 247 -10.42 -33.53 -15.79
C GLU A 247 -9.93 -32.24 -16.45
N ILE A 248 -9.74 -31.13 -15.71
CA ILE A 248 -9.15 -29.89 -16.23
C ILE A 248 -7.67 -30.11 -16.60
N ALA A 249 -6.91 -30.87 -15.80
CA ALA A 249 -5.53 -31.22 -16.12
C ALA A 249 -5.46 -32.18 -17.33
N ALA A 250 -6.45 -33.06 -17.48
CA ALA A 250 -6.57 -33.99 -18.63
C ALA A 250 -7.17 -33.29 -19.87
N ALA A 251 -8.10 -32.34 -19.69
CA ALA A 251 -8.71 -31.58 -20.78
C ALA A 251 -7.79 -30.52 -21.36
N VAL A 252 -6.93 -29.90 -20.52
CA VAL A 252 -5.91 -28.94 -20.97
C VAL A 252 -4.76 -29.67 -21.70
N GLY A 253 -4.48 -30.96 -21.36
CA GLY A 253 -3.56 -31.82 -22.11
C GLY A 253 -4.07 -32.20 -23.49
N GLY A 254 -5.35 -32.02 -23.80
CA GLY A 254 -6.00 -32.29 -25.07
C GLY A 254 -6.40 -31.04 -25.86
N THR A 255 -6.05 -29.82 -25.44
CA THR A 255 -6.35 -28.61 -26.21
C THR A 255 -5.50 -28.58 -27.49
N PRO A 256 -6.07 -28.18 -28.62
CA PRO A 256 -5.32 -28.00 -29.86
C PRO A 256 -4.32 -26.84 -29.81
N ASP A 257 -4.33 -26.04 -28.72
CA ASP A 257 -3.45 -24.90 -28.53
C ASP A 257 -2.13 -25.30 -27.84
N PRO A 258 -0.99 -25.27 -28.56
CA PRO A 258 0.31 -25.65 -28.04
C PRO A 258 0.78 -24.75 -26.87
N LEU A 259 0.41 -23.46 -26.87
CA LEU A 259 0.79 -22.52 -25.81
C LEU A 259 0.07 -22.82 -24.49
N ALA A 260 -1.24 -23.00 -24.55
CA ALA A 260 -2.04 -23.36 -23.38
C ALA A 260 -1.57 -24.70 -22.78
N GLY A 261 -1.28 -25.70 -23.64
CA GLY A 261 -0.75 -26.98 -23.20
C GLY A 261 0.62 -26.89 -22.54
N ALA A 262 1.56 -26.13 -23.11
CA ALA A 262 2.86 -25.91 -22.52
C ALA A 262 2.79 -25.15 -21.19
N LEU A 263 1.95 -24.12 -21.11
CA LEU A 263 1.70 -23.38 -19.87
C LEU A 263 1.05 -24.24 -18.78
N ALA A 264 0.18 -25.19 -19.16
CA ALA A 264 -0.44 -26.13 -18.21
C ALA A 264 0.61 -27.03 -17.53
N VAL A 265 1.58 -27.53 -18.31
CA VAL A 265 2.69 -28.33 -17.77
C VAL A 265 3.52 -27.50 -16.79
N ILE A 266 3.84 -26.25 -17.16
CA ILE A 266 4.60 -25.34 -16.30
C ILE A 266 3.78 -25.00 -15.05
N ALA A 267 2.49 -24.70 -15.18
CA ALA A 267 1.60 -24.37 -14.08
C ALA A 267 1.50 -25.52 -13.06
N ALA A 268 1.39 -26.76 -13.52
CA ALA A 268 1.39 -27.94 -12.66
C ALA A 268 2.72 -28.11 -11.90
N GLN A 269 3.85 -27.79 -12.56
CA GLN A 269 5.19 -27.89 -11.95
C GLN A 269 5.44 -26.75 -10.97
N GLU A 270 5.02 -25.53 -11.28
CA GLU A 270 5.23 -24.33 -10.48
C GLU A 270 4.08 -24.04 -9.50
N GLY A 271 2.98 -24.76 -9.57
CA GLY A 271 1.89 -24.74 -8.59
C GLY A 271 1.01 -23.50 -8.64
N PHE A 272 0.62 -23.08 -9.83
CA PHE A 272 -0.43 -22.08 -10.02
C PHE A 272 -1.53 -22.64 -10.93
N ASN A 273 -2.71 -22.02 -10.89
CA ASN A 273 -3.85 -22.46 -11.71
C ASN A 273 -3.85 -21.71 -13.04
N LEU A 274 -3.78 -22.45 -14.14
CA LEU A 274 -3.92 -21.87 -15.47
C LEU A 274 -5.40 -21.60 -15.76
N ARG A 275 -5.72 -20.39 -16.21
CA ARG A 275 -7.02 -19.98 -16.72
C ARG A 275 -6.87 -19.56 -18.18
N LEU A 276 -7.79 -19.98 -19.02
CA LEU A 276 -7.81 -19.57 -20.42
C LEU A 276 -8.36 -18.14 -20.52
N PRO A 277 -7.69 -17.21 -21.24
CA PRO A 277 -8.23 -15.89 -21.50
C PRO A 277 -9.52 -15.99 -22.34
N GLN A 278 -10.46 -15.06 -22.15
CA GLN A 278 -11.74 -15.08 -22.85
C GLN A 278 -11.62 -14.72 -24.35
N ASP A 279 -10.64 -13.87 -24.68
CA ASP A 279 -10.32 -13.42 -26.03
C ASP A 279 -8.87 -13.82 -26.39
N ASP A 280 -8.63 -15.09 -26.71
CA ASP A 280 -7.33 -15.54 -27.20
C ASP A 280 -7.31 -15.53 -28.74
N ASP A 281 -6.68 -14.50 -29.29
CA ASP A 281 -6.37 -14.48 -30.73
C ASP A 281 -5.15 -15.38 -30.99
N HIS A 282 -5.41 -16.56 -31.51
CA HIS A 282 -4.38 -17.57 -31.83
C HIS A 282 -3.35 -17.08 -32.85
N ASN A 283 -3.64 -16.02 -33.62
CA ASN A 283 -2.73 -15.41 -34.60
C ASN A 283 -1.87 -14.31 -34.03
N ALA A 284 -2.12 -13.90 -32.75
CA ALA A 284 -1.29 -12.91 -32.10
C ALA A 284 0.10 -13.47 -31.75
N PHE A 285 1.09 -12.58 -31.59
CA PHE A 285 2.43 -12.96 -31.18
C PHE A 285 2.41 -13.71 -29.84
N VAL A 286 3.33 -14.66 -29.68
CA VAL A 286 3.43 -15.47 -28.44
C VAL A 286 3.54 -14.60 -27.19
N ILE A 287 4.20 -13.45 -27.27
CA ILE A 287 4.38 -12.54 -26.14
C ILE A 287 3.04 -11.90 -25.73
N ASP A 288 2.23 -11.46 -26.65
CA ASP A 288 0.93 -10.84 -26.40
C ASP A 288 -0.05 -11.86 -25.80
N ARG A 289 0.00 -13.09 -26.30
CA ARG A 289 -0.76 -14.21 -25.76
C ARG A 289 -0.30 -14.57 -24.34
N LEU A 290 1.02 -14.58 -24.07
CA LEU A 290 1.58 -14.79 -22.73
C LEU A 290 1.11 -13.72 -21.74
N GLU A 291 0.99 -12.46 -22.17
CA GLU A 291 0.46 -11.38 -21.32
C GLU A 291 -1.01 -11.61 -20.98
N ARG A 292 -1.83 -12.03 -21.95
CA ARG A 292 -3.25 -12.38 -21.71
C ARG A 292 -3.39 -13.58 -20.77
N PHE A 293 -2.63 -14.65 -21.01
CA PHE A 293 -2.60 -15.82 -20.12
C PHE A 293 -2.09 -15.44 -18.71
N GLY A 294 -1.06 -14.60 -18.62
CA GLY A 294 -0.50 -14.10 -17.38
C GLY A 294 -1.50 -13.27 -16.58
N SER A 295 -2.26 -12.42 -17.24
CA SER A 295 -3.32 -11.61 -16.63
C SER A 295 -4.48 -12.49 -16.14
N ALA A 296 -4.95 -13.44 -16.95
CA ALA A 296 -6.06 -14.34 -16.61
C ALA A 296 -5.70 -15.34 -15.50
N SER A 297 -4.46 -15.83 -15.47
CA SER A 297 -4.00 -16.90 -14.58
C SER A 297 -3.24 -16.43 -13.35
N GLY A 298 -2.94 -15.13 -13.26
CA GLY A 298 -2.15 -14.57 -12.16
C GLY A 298 -0.71 -15.08 -12.16
N PHE A 299 0.01 -14.97 -13.27
CA PHE A 299 1.45 -15.17 -13.33
C PHE A 299 2.14 -14.01 -14.08
N ARG A 300 3.45 -13.89 -13.87
CA ARG A 300 4.31 -12.99 -14.62
C ARG A 300 5.36 -13.78 -15.37
N PHE A 301 5.90 -13.20 -16.43
CA PHE A 301 6.98 -13.81 -17.19
C PHE A 301 8.07 -12.79 -17.52
N ARG A 302 9.24 -13.32 -17.78
CA ARG A 302 10.35 -12.52 -18.34
C ARG A 302 11.05 -13.30 -19.44
N PRO A 303 11.56 -12.64 -20.48
CA PRO A 303 12.44 -13.29 -21.44
C PRO A 303 13.76 -13.69 -20.76
N ILE A 304 14.29 -14.84 -21.16
CA ILE A 304 15.60 -15.36 -20.77
C ILE A 304 16.39 -15.69 -22.02
N ALA A 305 17.72 -15.43 -21.98
CA ALA A 305 18.63 -15.92 -22.98
C ALA A 305 19.06 -17.34 -22.60
N LEU A 306 19.09 -18.24 -23.59
CA LEU A 306 19.58 -19.61 -23.44
C LEU A 306 21.02 -19.64 -23.93
N GLU A 307 21.96 -19.43 -23.00
CA GLU A 307 23.38 -19.47 -23.29
C GLU A 307 23.87 -20.91 -23.54
N SER A 308 25.05 -21.07 -24.16
CA SER A 308 25.61 -22.40 -24.39
C SER A 308 25.87 -23.14 -23.08
N GLY A 309 25.43 -24.40 -22.98
CA GLY A 309 25.60 -25.22 -21.78
C GLY A 309 24.48 -25.05 -20.71
N TRP A 310 23.45 -24.19 -20.92
CA TRP A 310 22.36 -23.98 -19.97
C TRP A 310 21.67 -25.29 -19.51
N TRP A 311 21.68 -26.33 -20.33
CA TRP A 311 21.03 -27.62 -20.04
C TRP A 311 21.80 -28.47 -19.00
N GLU A 312 23.00 -28.08 -18.60
CA GLU A 312 23.78 -28.73 -17.54
C GLU A 312 23.43 -28.17 -16.16
N GLU A 313 22.88 -26.98 -16.10
CA GLU A 313 22.56 -26.28 -14.86
C GLU A 313 21.08 -26.51 -14.43
N GLU A 314 20.86 -26.64 -13.12
CA GLU A 314 19.51 -26.73 -12.54
C GLU A 314 18.81 -25.37 -12.53
N GLY A 315 17.56 -25.31 -12.99
CA GLY A 315 16.79 -24.07 -13.02
C GLY A 315 15.28 -24.29 -12.84
N PRO A 316 14.51 -23.20 -12.75
CA PRO A 316 13.04 -23.23 -12.77
C PRO A 316 12.53 -23.56 -14.17
N SER A 317 11.31 -24.10 -14.23
CA SER A 317 10.63 -24.40 -15.49
C SER A 317 10.41 -23.13 -16.33
N PHE A 318 10.52 -23.24 -17.62
CA PHE A 318 10.33 -22.13 -18.55
C PHE A 318 9.69 -22.59 -19.86
N LEU A 319 9.15 -21.64 -20.60
CA LEU A 319 8.63 -21.83 -21.95
C LEU A 319 9.76 -21.58 -22.95
N ALA A 320 10.06 -22.55 -23.80
CA ALA A 320 10.94 -22.39 -24.94
C ALA A 320 10.14 -22.38 -26.24
N ILE A 321 10.74 -21.90 -27.32
CA ILE A 321 10.15 -21.91 -28.65
C ILE A 321 11.05 -22.79 -29.54
N GLU A 322 10.48 -23.75 -30.23
CA GLU A 322 11.19 -24.61 -31.16
C GLU A 322 11.52 -23.85 -32.46
N ALA A 323 12.77 -23.84 -32.88
CA ALA A 323 13.23 -23.01 -34.00
C ALA A 323 12.64 -23.41 -35.35
N ALA A 324 12.34 -24.71 -35.57
CA ALA A 324 11.82 -25.22 -36.83
C ALA A 324 10.33 -25.07 -37.01
N SER A 325 9.54 -25.23 -35.93
CA SER A 325 8.07 -25.20 -35.94
C SER A 325 7.47 -23.93 -35.37
N GLU A 326 8.27 -23.08 -34.74
CA GLU A 326 7.87 -21.92 -33.93
C GLU A 326 6.88 -22.26 -32.79
N LEU A 327 6.75 -23.55 -32.46
CA LEU A 327 5.82 -24.02 -31.45
C LEU A 327 6.39 -23.82 -30.03
N PRO A 328 5.57 -23.33 -29.09
CA PRO A 328 5.95 -23.22 -27.70
C PRO A 328 6.03 -24.61 -27.03
N ARG A 329 7.10 -24.87 -26.31
CA ARG A 329 7.42 -26.10 -25.60
C ARG A 329 7.65 -25.85 -24.12
N ALA A 330 7.13 -26.71 -23.24
CA ALA A 330 7.41 -26.66 -21.82
C ALA A 330 8.76 -27.33 -21.53
N VAL A 331 9.68 -26.61 -20.91
CA VAL A 331 10.97 -27.11 -20.48
C VAL A 331 10.98 -27.18 -18.95
N VAL A 332 11.09 -28.40 -18.41
CA VAL A 332 10.98 -28.67 -16.98
C VAL A 332 12.17 -29.46 -16.45
N TRP A 333 12.60 -29.14 -15.22
CA TRP A 333 13.68 -29.87 -14.55
C TRP A 333 13.10 -31.06 -13.77
N ARG A 334 13.34 -32.27 -14.26
CA ARG A 334 12.89 -33.51 -13.61
C ARG A 334 13.99 -34.57 -13.63
N ARG A 335 14.13 -35.33 -12.55
CA ARG A 335 15.11 -36.43 -12.43
C ARG A 335 16.54 -35.99 -12.72
N ARG A 336 16.92 -34.78 -12.25
CA ARG A 336 18.25 -34.18 -12.41
C ARG A 336 18.68 -33.90 -13.87
N ARG A 337 17.69 -33.72 -14.76
CA ARG A 337 17.92 -33.31 -16.16
C ARG A 337 16.76 -32.46 -16.65
N TRP A 338 17.06 -31.59 -17.56
CA TRP A 338 16.06 -30.85 -18.29
C TRP A 338 15.31 -31.79 -19.24
N ARG A 339 14.02 -31.57 -19.35
CA ARG A 339 13.13 -32.34 -20.25
C ARG A 339 12.21 -31.40 -20.99
N ILE A 340 12.06 -31.63 -22.28
CA ILE A 340 10.97 -31.04 -23.07
C ILE A 340 9.78 -31.96 -22.86
N VAL A 341 8.64 -31.38 -22.46
CA VAL A 341 7.39 -32.08 -22.34
C VAL A 341 6.50 -31.66 -23.49
N ASP A 342 6.07 -32.64 -24.29
CA ASP A 342 5.06 -32.42 -25.30
C ASP A 342 3.69 -32.33 -24.62
N PRO A 343 2.97 -31.20 -24.76
CA PRO A 343 1.71 -31.01 -24.04
C PRO A 343 0.60 -31.94 -24.51
N GLN A 344 0.66 -32.43 -25.74
CA GLN A 344 -0.39 -33.30 -26.31
C GLN A 344 -0.17 -34.78 -25.94
N THR A 345 1.07 -35.25 -26.10
CA THR A 345 1.40 -36.67 -25.87
C THR A 345 1.89 -36.96 -24.45
N GLN A 346 2.17 -35.90 -23.67
CA GLN A 346 2.85 -36.01 -22.35
C GLN A 346 4.20 -36.73 -22.43
N ALA A 347 4.78 -36.88 -23.60
CA ALA A 347 6.09 -37.47 -23.79
C ALA A 347 7.17 -36.56 -23.24
N GLU A 348 8.08 -37.13 -22.42
CA GLU A 348 9.20 -36.42 -21.85
C GLU A 348 10.48 -36.81 -22.60
N THR A 349 11.08 -35.86 -23.31
CA THR A 349 12.38 -36.02 -23.98
C THR A 349 13.48 -35.32 -23.17
N ALA A 350 14.55 -36.04 -22.81
CA ALA A 350 15.66 -35.43 -22.12
C ALA A 350 16.41 -34.48 -23.07
N ILE A 351 16.81 -33.30 -22.58
CA ILE A 351 17.53 -32.32 -23.37
C ILE A 351 19.01 -32.71 -23.40
N ASP A 352 19.55 -32.79 -24.59
CA ASP A 352 20.98 -32.90 -24.92
C ASP A 352 21.40 -31.69 -25.79
N GLN A 353 22.64 -31.64 -26.18
CA GLN A 353 23.16 -30.55 -27.01
C GLN A 353 22.41 -30.38 -28.33
N ALA A 354 21.97 -31.48 -28.94
CA ALA A 354 21.24 -31.43 -30.22
C ALA A 354 19.82 -30.88 -30.04
N SER A 355 19.09 -31.36 -29.04
CA SER A 355 17.75 -30.86 -28.71
C SER A 355 17.77 -29.43 -28.15
N ALA A 356 18.81 -29.04 -27.43
CA ALA A 356 19.00 -27.66 -27.00
C ALA A 356 19.22 -26.71 -28.19
N ALA A 357 19.97 -27.14 -29.20
CA ALA A 357 20.22 -26.37 -30.43
C ALA A 357 18.97 -26.24 -31.32
N ALA A 358 17.98 -27.12 -31.15
CA ALA A 358 16.68 -27.02 -31.84
C ALA A 358 15.72 -25.97 -31.26
N LEU A 359 16.05 -25.40 -30.09
CA LEU A 359 15.28 -24.32 -29.45
C LEU A 359 15.84 -22.96 -29.86
N LEU A 360 14.97 -21.96 -29.95
CA LEU A 360 15.43 -20.57 -30.11
C LEU A 360 16.28 -20.15 -28.89
N PRO A 361 17.28 -19.28 -29.09
CA PRO A 361 18.14 -18.81 -28.00
C PRO A 361 17.42 -17.91 -26.98
N ARG A 362 16.09 -17.90 -27.02
CA ARG A 362 15.20 -17.15 -26.13
C ARG A 362 14.13 -18.07 -25.57
N GLY A 363 13.88 -17.93 -24.27
CA GLY A 363 12.77 -18.57 -23.59
C GLY A 363 12.04 -17.58 -22.69
N TYR A 364 10.96 -18.04 -22.05
CA TYR A 364 10.17 -17.22 -21.12
C TYR A 364 10.03 -17.94 -19.79
N MET A 365 10.59 -17.35 -18.75
CA MET A 365 10.48 -17.86 -17.38
C MET A 365 9.22 -17.34 -16.75
N VAL A 366 8.44 -18.22 -16.12
CA VAL A 366 7.14 -17.91 -15.52
C VAL A 366 7.27 -17.82 -14.00
N TYR A 367 6.66 -16.80 -13.42
CA TYR A 367 6.65 -16.53 -11.98
C TYR A 367 5.21 -16.47 -11.46
N PRO A 368 4.81 -17.34 -10.53
CA PRO A 368 3.51 -17.24 -9.89
C PRO A 368 3.42 -15.98 -9.02
N VAL A 369 2.24 -15.36 -8.97
CA VAL A 369 1.99 -14.18 -8.12
C VAL A 369 1.35 -14.58 -6.78
N LEU A 370 1.43 -13.67 -5.79
CA LEU A 370 0.75 -13.83 -4.51
C LEU A 370 -0.77 -13.62 -4.68
N PRO A 371 -1.61 -14.31 -3.90
CA PRO A 371 -3.06 -14.08 -3.90
C PRO A 371 -3.40 -12.67 -3.41
N GLU A 372 -4.61 -12.21 -3.68
CA GLU A 372 -5.06 -10.87 -3.26
C GLU A 372 -4.99 -10.68 -1.74
N HIS A 373 -5.50 -11.64 -0.99
CA HIS A 373 -5.42 -11.65 0.46
C HIS A 373 -4.26 -12.52 0.91
N VAL A 374 -3.20 -11.88 1.41
CA VAL A 374 -1.98 -12.58 1.81
C VAL A 374 -1.97 -12.79 3.32
N THR A 375 -2.22 -14.01 3.75
CA THR A 375 -2.05 -14.46 5.14
C THR A 375 -0.72 -15.21 5.30
N MET A 376 -0.21 -15.33 6.54
CA MET A 376 0.99 -16.15 6.82
C MET A 376 0.84 -17.61 6.36
N ARG A 377 -0.37 -18.16 6.45
CA ARG A 377 -0.66 -19.52 5.99
C ARG A 377 -0.51 -19.63 4.48
N GLU A 378 -0.93 -18.61 3.73
CA GLU A 378 -0.81 -18.58 2.27
C GLU A 378 0.63 -18.39 1.84
N ILE A 379 1.41 -17.51 2.51
CA ILE A 379 2.85 -17.38 2.27
C ILE A 379 3.53 -18.74 2.46
N TRP A 380 3.23 -19.44 3.56
CA TRP A 380 3.76 -20.78 3.81
C TRP A 380 3.38 -21.78 2.72
N ARG A 381 2.10 -21.80 2.34
CA ARG A 381 1.61 -22.69 1.28
C ARG A 381 2.27 -22.37 -0.07
N PHE A 382 2.41 -21.10 -0.39
CA PHE A 382 3.06 -20.61 -1.61
C PHE A 382 4.54 -21.00 -1.66
N THR A 383 5.26 -20.87 -0.54
CA THR A 383 6.69 -21.15 -0.45
C THR A 383 7.02 -22.63 -0.26
N ALA A 384 6.15 -23.41 0.39
CA ALA A 384 6.36 -24.84 0.63
C ALA A 384 5.98 -25.74 -0.56
N PHE A 385 5.27 -25.20 -1.56
CA PHE A 385 4.91 -25.95 -2.76
C PHE A 385 6.17 -26.37 -3.52
N GLY A 386 6.33 -27.66 -3.80
CA GLY A 386 7.51 -28.21 -4.48
C GLY A 386 8.75 -28.44 -3.61
N ALA A 387 8.81 -27.87 -2.38
CA ALA A 387 9.94 -28.02 -1.47
C ALA A 387 9.96 -29.33 -0.66
N ARG A 388 8.96 -30.18 -0.81
CA ARG A 388 8.77 -31.40 0.00
C ARG A 388 9.98 -32.32 -0.01
N GLY A 389 10.64 -32.48 -1.15
CA GLY A 389 11.84 -33.31 -1.28
C GLY A 389 13.04 -32.79 -0.51
N ASP A 390 13.26 -31.47 -0.50
CA ASP A 390 14.37 -30.85 0.22
C ASP A 390 14.07 -30.80 1.72
N ILE A 391 12.80 -30.61 2.11
CA ILE A 391 12.36 -30.74 3.51
C ILE A 391 12.59 -32.17 4.01
N ALA A 392 12.24 -33.18 3.23
CA ALA A 392 12.48 -34.57 3.60
C ALA A 392 13.99 -34.89 3.78
N ARG A 393 14.83 -34.43 2.82
CA ARG A 393 16.31 -34.57 2.94
C ARG A 393 16.84 -33.87 4.18
N LEU A 394 16.33 -32.68 4.48
CA LEU A 394 16.69 -31.93 5.66
C LEU A 394 16.35 -32.71 6.94
N MET A 395 15.14 -33.27 7.02
CA MET A 395 14.70 -34.06 8.18
C MET A 395 15.49 -35.34 8.34
N VAL A 396 15.71 -36.10 7.26
CA VAL A 396 16.50 -37.34 7.29
C VAL A 396 17.95 -37.05 7.64
N GLY A 397 18.58 -36.03 7.02
CA GLY A 397 19.94 -35.64 7.37
C GLY A 397 20.10 -35.20 8.81
N ALA A 398 19.11 -34.50 9.36
CA ALA A 398 19.11 -34.09 10.76
C ALA A 398 18.94 -35.27 11.71
N ALA A 399 18.01 -36.18 11.44
CA ALA A 399 17.82 -37.41 12.23
C ALA A 399 19.10 -38.27 12.24
N ALA A 400 19.70 -38.46 11.09
CA ALA A 400 20.95 -39.24 10.97
C ALA A 400 22.10 -38.58 11.72
N ALA A 401 22.25 -37.25 11.64
CA ALA A 401 23.28 -36.51 12.37
C ALA A 401 23.09 -36.64 13.90
N VAL A 402 21.86 -36.59 14.39
CA VAL A 402 21.58 -36.78 15.83
C VAL A 402 21.84 -38.20 16.24
N LEU A 403 21.39 -39.22 15.48
CA LEU A 403 21.71 -40.63 15.78
C LEU A 403 23.23 -40.89 15.86
N SER A 404 23.98 -40.30 14.93
CA SER A 404 25.45 -40.33 14.98
C SER A 404 26.01 -39.65 16.24
N SER A 405 25.41 -38.54 16.69
CA SER A 405 25.86 -37.79 17.87
C SER A 405 25.61 -38.56 19.18
N LEU A 406 24.56 -39.42 19.23
CA LEU A 406 24.27 -40.26 20.38
C LEU A 406 25.37 -41.35 20.65
N LEU A 407 26.15 -41.69 19.63
CA LEU A 407 27.27 -42.60 19.81
C LEU A 407 28.33 -42.03 20.76
N VAL A 408 28.49 -40.71 20.82
CA VAL A 408 29.52 -40.05 21.63
C VAL A 408 29.30 -40.30 23.14
N PRO A 409 28.12 -40.05 23.75
CA PRO A 409 27.89 -40.41 25.16
C PRO A 409 28.07 -41.90 25.46
N VAL A 410 27.51 -42.74 24.56
CA VAL A 410 27.57 -44.20 24.74
C VAL A 410 29.02 -44.75 24.70
N THR A 411 29.77 -44.29 23.69
CA THR A 411 31.19 -44.74 23.59
C THR A 411 32.05 -44.13 24.66
N THR A 412 31.80 -42.90 25.13
CA THR A 412 32.51 -42.30 26.26
C THR A 412 32.30 -43.15 27.55
N GLY A 413 31.07 -43.56 27.80
CA GLY A 413 30.78 -44.46 28.90
C GLY A 413 31.49 -45.81 28.77
N ALA A 414 31.45 -46.43 27.58
CA ALA A 414 32.09 -47.71 27.32
C ALA A 414 33.64 -47.65 27.43
N VAL A 415 34.28 -46.56 26.96
CA VAL A 415 35.75 -46.36 27.09
C VAL A 415 36.15 -46.27 28.53
N LEU A 416 35.45 -45.50 29.34
CA LEU A 416 35.80 -45.25 30.73
C LEU A 416 35.32 -46.38 31.68
N GLY A 417 34.27 -47.12 31.31
CA GLY A 417 33.74 -48.21 32.11
C GLY A 417 34.44 -49.56 31.90
N PHE A 418 34.86 -49.83 30.65
CA PHE A 418 35.37 -51.17 30.34
C PHE A 418 36.76 -51.10 29.66
N ALA A 419 36.99 -50.26 28.68
CA ALA A 419 38.20 -50.31 27.88
C ALA A 419 39.45 -49.87 28.65
N VAL A 420 39.36 -48.77 29.41
CA VAL A 420 40.45 -48.22 30.22
C VAL A 420 40.69 -49.04 31.49
N PRO A 421 39.71 -49.39 32.31
CA PRO A 421 39.93 -50.18 33.53
C PRO A 421 40.48 -51.58 33.23
N ASP A 422 40.01 -52.25 32.20
CA ASP A 422 40.44 -53.58 31.81
C ASP A 422 41.76 -53.58 30.96
N GLY A 423 42.32 -52.42 30.65
CA GLY A 423 43.53 -52.33 29.85
C GLY A 423 43.42 -52.89 28.45
N ARG A 424 42.19 -52.96 27.89
CA ARG A 424 41.93 -53.56 26.59
C ARG A 424 42.24 -52.59 25.44
N THR A 425 43.50 -52.55 24.98
CA THR A 425 43.93 -51.67 23.94
C THR A 425 43.21 -51.89 22.58
N SER A 426 42.84 -53.14 22.26
CA SER A 426 42.05 -53.48 21.06
C SER A 426 40.67 -52.84 21.10
N LEU A 427 39.95 -52.91 22.25
CA LEU A 427 38.64 -52.32 22.42
C LEU A 427 38.71 -50.80 22.34
N LEU A 428 39.78 -50.18 22.87
CA LEU A 428 40.06 -48.74 22.72
C LEU A 428 40.22 -48.36 21.26
N ALA A 429 40.99 -49.14 20.51
CA ALA A 429 41.16 -48.90 19.08
C ALA A 429 39.83 -49.01 18.30
N ASP A 430 39.03 -50.02 18.58
CA ASP A 430 37.73 -50.22 17.98
C ASP A 430 36.74 -49.05 18.29
N MET A 431 36.72 -48.55 19.56
CA MET A 431 35.92 -47.38 19.95
C MET A 431 36.42 -46.11 19.30
N MET A 432 37.76 -45.93 19.14
CA MET A 432 38.30 -44.77 18.40
C MET A 432 37.87 -44.80 16.92
N ILE A 433 37.97 -45.97 16.28
CA ILE A 433 37.54 -46.15 14.89
C ILE A 433 36.04 -45.83 14.75
N LEU A 434 35.20 -46.32 15.66
CA LEU A 434 33.76 -46.04 15.71
C LEU A 434 33.48 -44.55 15.83
N LEU A 435 34.15 -43.82 16.74
CA LEU A 435 34.00 -42.38 16.94
C LEU A 435 34.47 -41.58 15.70
N VAL A 436 35.58 -41.98 15.07
CA VAL A 436 36.05 -41.36 13.85
C VAL A 436 35.04 -41.58 12.71
N ALA A 437 34.57 -42.80 12.53
CA ALA A 437 33.55 -43.13 11.54
C ALA A 437 32.23 -42.36 11.80
N ALA A 438 31.79 -42.31 13.05
CA ALA A 438 30.62 -41.48 13.45
C ALA A 438 30.83 -40.01 13.19
N SER A 439 32.02 -39.46 13.42
CA SER A 439 32.34 -38.05 13.16
C SER A 439 32.35 -37.75 11.67
N ILE A 440 32.94 -38.61 10.86
CA ILE A 440 32.92 -38.49 9.37
C ILE A 440 31.49 -38.58 8.86
N GLY A 441 30.70 -39.55 9.38
CA GLY A 441 29.26 -39.67 9.05
C GLY A 441 28.48 -38.42 9.40
N ASN A 442 28.70 -37.87 10.60
CA ASN A 442 28.05 -36.64 11.05
C ASN A 442 28.39 -35.44 10.14
N VAL A 443 29.67 -35.29 9.74
CA VAL A 443 30.07 -34.26 8.76
C VAL A 443 29.31 -34.46 7.45
N GLY A 444 29.23 -35.70 6.94
CA GLY A 444 28.49 -36.02 5.73
C GLY A 444 26.99 -35.64 5.84
N PHE A 445 26.33 -35.98 6.96
CA PHE A 445 24.92 -35.60 7.19
C PHE A 445 24.75 -34.10 7.35
N GLN A 446 25.70 -33.41 7.98
CA GLN A 446 25.64 -31.93 8.07
C GLN A 446 25.82 -31.29 6.69
N VAL A 447 26.65 -31.81 5.80
CA VAL A 447 26.79 -31.33 4.41
C VAL A 447 25.47 -31.53 3.66
N VAL A 448 24.88 -32.72 3.73
CA VAL A 448 23.56 -32.98 3.11
C VAL A 448 22.49 -31.98 3.59
N ARG A 449 22.46 -31.76 4.90
CA ARG A 449 21.56 -30.79 5.53
C ARG A 449 21.83 -29.37 5.06
N ALA A 450 23.10 -28.94 4.99
CA ALA A 450 23.48 -27.62 4.54
C ALA A 450 23.10 -27.37 3.07
N VAL A 451 23.36 -28.37 2.20
CA VAL A 451 22.95 -28.31 0.79
C VAL A 451 21.43 -28.23 0.65
N ALA A 452 20.67 -29.08 1.39
CA ALA A 452 19.20 -29.03 1.37
C ALA A 452 18.68 -27.65 1.81
N MET A 453 19.33 -27.03 2.81
CA MET A 453 18.99 -25.69 3.31
C MET A 453 19.23 -24.60 2.26
N ILE A 454 20.39 -24.63 1.57
CA ILE A 454 20.71 -23.68 0.51
C ILE A 454 19.71 -23.82 -0.63
N ARG A 455 19.38 -25.05 -1.03
CA ARG A 455 18.38 -25.31 -2.09
C ARG A 455 17.00 -24.80 -1.70
N LEU A 456 16.56 -25.08 -0.47
CA LEU A 456 15.29 -24.60 0.06
C LEU A 456 15.25 -23.07 0.09
N GLY A 457 16.31 -22.43 0.58
CA GLY A 457 16.46 -20.98 0.60
C GLY A 457 16.37 -20.37 -0.80
N SER A 458 17.13 -20.88 -1.75
CA SER A 458 17.14 -20.44 -3.13
C SER A 458 15.79 -20.66 -3.83
N TYR A 459 15.10 -21.75 -3.51
CA TYR A 459 13.77 -22.04 -4.03
C TYR A 459 12.74 -21.02 -3.52
N ILE A 460 12.76 -20.73 -2.21
CA ILE A 460 11.88 -19.71 -1.61
C ILE A 460 12.14 -18.34 -2.22
N ASP A 461 13.42 -17.96 -2.40
CA ASP A 461 13.80 -16.68 -3.00
C ASP A 461 13.24 -16.48 -4.39
N ARG A 462 13.48 -17.48 -5.26
CA ARG A 462 13.03 -17.42 -6.65
C ARG A 462 11.54 -17.22 -6.81
N ARG A 463 10.74 -17.68 -5.82
CA ARG A 463 9.27 -17.55 -5.84
C ARG A 463 8.78 -16.29 -5.14
N LEU A 464 9.28 -16.05 -3.94
CA LEU A 464 8.73 -15.01 -3.07
C LEU A 464 9.15 -13.61 -3.51
N GLN A 465 10.42 -13.43 -3.91
CA GLN A 465 10.94 -12.11 -4.25
C GLN A 465 10.25 -11.49 -5.48
N PRO A 466 10.11 -12.19 -6.62
CA PRO A 466 9.36 -11.66 -7.75
C PRO A 466 7.89 -11.40 -7.43
N ALA A 467 7.25 -12.30 -6.66
CA ALA A 467 5.85 -12.18 -6.30
C ALA A 467 5.57 -10.96 -5.38
N ILE A 468 6.51 -10.61 -4.51
CA ILE A 468 6.43 -9.40 -3.68
C ILE A 468 6.63 -8.15 -4.53
N TRP A 469 7.61 -8.15 -5.44
CA TRP A 469 7.81 -7.04 -6.36
C TRP A 469 6.58 -6.81 -7.24
N ASP A 470 6.00 -7.87 -7.81
CA ASP A 470 4.74 -7.75 -8.55
C ASP A 470 3.64 -7.13 -7.68
N ARG A 471 3.51 -7.59 -6.42
CA ARG A 471 2.51 -7.02 -5.52
C ARG A 471 2.73 -5.54 -5.25
N VAL A 472 3.98 -5.13 -4.98
CA VAL A 472 4.32 -3.71 -4.76
C VAL A 472 3.98 -2.86 -5.97
N MET A 473 4.30 -3.34 -7.19
CA MET A 473 4.00 -2.64 -8.43
C MET A 473 2.50 -2.56 -8.75
N ARG A 474 1.69 -3.42 -8.14
CA ARG A 474 0.23 -3.45 -8.29
C ARG A 474 -0.52 -2.70 -7.19
N LEU A 475 0.18 -2.14 -6.19
CA LEU A 475 -0.46 -1.33 -5.16
C LEU A 475 -0.96 0.00 -5.73
N ARG A 476 -2.06 0.51 -5.16
CA ARG A 476 -2.60 1.82 -5.53
C ARG A 476 -1.59 2.93 -5.27
N THR A 477 -1.56 3.92 -6.15
CA THR A 477 -0.64 5.08 -6.04
C THR A 477 -0.78 5.82 -4.70
N SER A 478 -1.99 5.85 -4.15
CA SER A 478 -2.28 6.44 -2.83
C SER A 478 -1.48 5.79 -1.68
N PHE A 479 -1.17 4.49 -1.78
CA PHE A 479 -0.35 3.78 -0.78
C PHE A 479 1.05 4.39 -0.65
N PHE A 480 1.68 4.74 -1.76
CA PHE A 480 3.06 5.24 -1.77
C PHE A 480 3.23 6.62 -1.12
N ARG A 481 2.16 7.41 -1.01
CA ARG A 481 2.19 8.72 -0.33
C ARG A 481 2.40 8.62 1.17
N GLY A 482 1.96 7.53 1.78
CA GLY A 482 2.10 7.29 3.22
C GLY A 482 3.52 6.95 3.68
N TYR A 483 4.45 6.74 2.74
CA TYR A 483 5.80 6.24 3.05
C TYR A 483 6.85 6.99 2.26
N SER A 484 8.01 7.25 2.89
CA SER A 484 9.18 7.70 2.14
C SER A 484 9.76 6.54 1.30
N VAL A 485 10.43 6.88 0.20
CA VAL A 485 11.09 5.89 -0.68
C VAL A 485 12.05 5.02 0.14
N GLY A 486 12.83 5.62 1.04
CA GLY A 486 13.77 4.89 1.89
C GLY A 486 13.09 3.94 2.88
N ASP A 487 11.96 4.34 3.49
CA ASP A 487 11.19 3.47 4.39
C ASP A 487 10.58 2.29 3.63
N LEU A 488 10.01 2.54 2.47
CA LEU A 488 9.43 1.49 1.63
C LEU A 488 10.49 0.49 1.16
N THR A 489 11.66 0.98 0.72
CA THR A 489 12.80 0.13 0.35
C THR A 489 13.23 -0.75 1.51
N LEU A 490 13.38 -0.20 2.72
CA LEU A 490 13.74 -0.98 3.91
C LEU A 490 12.66 -1.99 4.30
N ARG A 491 11.38 -1.71 4.08
CA ARG A 491 10.28 -2.65 4.30
C ARG A 491 10.37 -3.84 3.35
N ILE A 492 10.61 -3.57 2.07
CA ILE A 492 10.73 -4.62 1.04
C ILE A 492 11.97 -5.48 1.30
N LEU A 493 13.13 -4.87 1.57
CA LEU A 493 14.37 -5.58 1.91
C LEU A 493 14.26 -6.35 3.22
N GLY A 494 13.39 -5.94 4.13
CA GLY A 494 13.08 -6.66 5.39
C GLY A 494 12.58 -8.08 5.16
N ILE A 495 11.97 -8.36 4.02
CA ILE A 495 11.48 -9.70 3.65
C ILE A 495 12.63 -10.69 3.51
N ASP A 496 13.71 -10.28 2.87
CA ASP A 496 14.91 -11.13 2.76
C ASP A 496 15.51 -11.45 4.13
N THR A 497 15.45 -10.48 5.06
CA THR A 497 15.89 -10.71 6.44
C THR A 497 14.99 -11.70 7.16
N ILE A 498 13.65 -11.58 7.02
CA ILE A 498 12.68 -12.53 7.59
C ILE A 498 12.94 -13.94 7.05
N ARG A 499 13.10 -14.06 5.73
CA ARG A 499 13.41 -15.35 5.11
C ARG A 499 14.69 -15.97 5.66
N ARG A 500 15.79 -15.21 5.76
CA ARG A 500 17.07 -15.69 6.29
C ARG A 500 16.94 -16.20 7.73
N ILE A 501 16.14 -15.54 8.54
CA ILE A 501 15.86 -15.98 9.90
C ILE A 501 15.15 -17.36 9.88
N PHE A 502 14.07 -17.51 9.10
CA PHE A 502 13.27 -18.73 9.10
C PHE A 502 13.89 -19.89 8.31
N ALA A 503 14.48 -19.62 7.13
CA ALA A 503 15.10 -20.65 6.31
C ALA A 503 16.53 -21.02 6.75
N GLY A 504 17.11 -20.30 7.71
CA GLY A 504 18.47 -20.53 8.19
C GLY A 504 18.54 -21.23 9.54
N GLN A 505 19.08 -20.52 10.53
CA GLN A 505 19.38 -21.07 11.85
C GLN A 505 18.14 -21.54 12.63
N THR A 506 16.98 -20.88 12.47
CA THR A 506 15.76 -21.20 13.21
C THR A 506 15.27 -22.61 12.92
N LEU A 507 15.20 -23.00 11.67
CA LEU A 507 14.77 -24.35 11.27
C LEU A 507 15.75 -25.42 11.76
N ASN A 508 17.06 -25.14 11.64
CA ASN A 508 18.10 -26.03 12.15
C ASN A 508 18.00 -26.23 13.65
N ALA A 509 17.76 -25.19 14.42
CA ALA A 509 17.67 -25.27 15.86
C ALA A 509 16.36 -25.94 16.33
N LEU A 510 15.24 -25.71 15.62
CA LEU A 510 13.99 -26.42 15.90
C LEU A 510 14.16 -27.94 15.73
N ILE A 511 14.77 -28.35 14.63
CA ILE A 511 15.05 -29.75 14.36
C ILE A 511 16.02 -30.31 15.41
N GLY A 512 17.12 -29.61 15.70
CA GLY A 512 18.08 -30.01 16.74
C GLY A 512 17.45 -30.11 18.11
N GLY A 513 16.57 -29.18 18.47
CA GLY A 513 15.82 -29.18 19.72
C GLY A 513 14.86 -30.40 19.85
N ILE A 514 14.11 -30.71 18.80
CA ILE A 514 13.22 -31.90 18.80
C ILE A 514 14.03 -33.18 18.99
N PHE A 515 15.12 -33.34 18.29
CA PHE A 515 15.94 -34.53 18.38
C PHE A 515 16.81 -34.59 19.64
N SER A 516 17.00 -33.47 20.36
CA SER A 516 17.71 -33.47 21.65
C SER A 516 17.01 -34.30 22.73
N VAL A 517 15.70 -34.61 22.58
CA VAL A 517 14.93 -35.51 23.43
C VAL A 517 15.59 -36.90 23.51
N ALA A 518 16.27 -37.34 22.46
CA ALA A 518 17.02 -38.59 22.47
C ALA A 518 18.18 -38.56 23.48
N ASN A 519 18.90 -37.44 23.67
CA ASN A 519 19.90 -37.29 24.73
C ASN A 519 19.29 -37.33 26.12
N LEU A 520 18.08 -36.79 26.30
CA LEU A 520 17.33 -36.92 27.56
C LEU A 520 17.01 -38.38 27.85
N GLY A 521 16.67 -39.18 26.84
CA GLY A 521 16.47 -40.63 27.00
C GLY A 521 17.73 -41.35 27.54
N ILE A 522 18.91 -41.01 27.00
CA ILE A 522 20.20 -41.52 27.52
C ILE A 522 20.41 -41.08 28.99
N MET A 523 20.18 -39.81 29.29
CA MET A 523 20.36 -39.31 30.69
C MET A 523 19.45 -40.02 31.65
N LEU A 524 18.19 -40.30 31.31
CA LEU A 524 17.23 -41.04 32.16
C LEU A 524 17.65 -42.51 32.38
N ILE A 525 18.35 -43.15 31.45
CA ILE A 525 18.88 -44.50 31.59
C ILE A 525 20.01 -44.56 32.61
N TYR A 526 20.84 -43.55 32.67
CA TYR A 526 21.97 -43.52 33.60
C TYR A 526 21.60 -43.09 35.02
N ASP A 527 20.87 -41.99 35.19
CA ASP A 527 20.41 -41.49 36.49
C ASP A 527 19.21 -40.56 36.35
N VAL A 528 18.08 -40.94 36.96
CA VAL A 528 16.81 -40.18 36.86
C VAL A 528 16.89 -38.89 37.68
N SER A 529 17.59 -38.85 38.78
CA SER A 529 17.68 -37.68 39.67
C SER A 529 18.54 -36.57 39.04
N LEU A 530 19.70 -36.96 38.52
CA LEU A 530 20.56 -36.06 37.76
C LEU A 530 19.89 -35.59 36.45
N ALA A 531 19.10 -36.44 35.79
CA ALA A 531 18.35 -36.06 34.60
C ALA A 531 17.25 -35.02 34.90
N ALA A 532 16.53 -35.18 36.01
CA ALA A 532 15.55 -34.19 36.46
C ALA A 532 16.21 -32.85 36.78
N PHE A 533 17.37 -32.85 37.48
CA PHE A 533 18.14 -31.61 37.68
C PHE A 533 18.55 -30.99 36.35
N ALA A 534 19.09 -31.79 35.43
CA ALA A 534 19.56 -31.32 34.14
C ALA A 534 18.45 -30.66 33.31
N VAL A 535 17.23 -31.23 33.31
CA VAL A 535 16.06 -30.65 32.67
C VAL A 535 15.69 -29.32 33.32
N CYS A 536 15.58 -29.31 34.67
CA CYS A 536 15.24 -28.11 35.43
C CYS A 536 16.27 -27.00 35.17
N TYR A 537 17.56 -27.32 35.24
CA TYR A 537 18.64 -26.39 34.91
C TYR A 537 18.56 -25.85 33.52
N SER A 538 18.40 -26.73 32.52
CA SER A 538 18.35 -26.32 31.10
C SER A 538 17.12 -25.44 30.84
N LEU A 539 15.98 -25.69 31.47
CA LEU A 539 14.79 -24.85 31.38
C LEU A 539 15.00 -23.46 32.00
N VAL A 540 15.62 -23.40 33.20
CA VAL A 540 15.96 -22.14 33.87
C VAL A 540 16.93 -21.33 33.03
N ALA A 541 17.98 -21.97 32.48
CA ALA A 541 18.94 -21.33 31.58
C ALA A 541 18.28 -20.84 30.30
N ALA A 542 17.39 -21.63 29.72
CA ALA A 542 16.59 -21.22 28.54
C ALA A 542 15.67 -20.05 28.86
N ALA A 543 14.96 -20.06 29.98
CA ALA A 543 14.12 -18.95 30.43
C ALA A 543 14.90 -17.67 30.63
N PHE A 544 16.11 -17.76 31.22
CA PHE A 544 16.98 -16.63 31.37
C PHE A 544 17.45 -16.03 30.03
N LEU A 545 17.92 -16.89 29.11
CA LEU A 545 18.28 -16.45 27.74
C LEU A 545 17.09 -15.89 26.96
N PHE A 546 15.92 -16.48 27.13
CA PHE A 546 14.69 -15.99 26.53
C PHE A 546 14.33 -14.58 27.03
N PHE A 547 14.46 -14.35 28.33
CA PHE A 547 14.24 -13.03 28.92
C PHE A 547 15.24 -11.99 28.38
N LEU A 548 16.55 -12.33 28.33
CA LEU A 548 17.56 -11.45 27.72
C LEU A 548 17.22 -11.17 26.24
N GLY A 549 16.84 -12.20 25.48
CA GLY A 549 16.45 -12.07 24.07
C GLY A 549 15.24 -11.15 23.89
N ARG A 550 14.22 -11.31 24.76
CA ARG A 550 13.03 -10.44 24.74
C ARG A 550 13.39 -8.97 25.05
N ARG A 551 14.31 -8.74 25.99
CA ARG A 551 14.81 -7.40 26.30
C ARG A 551 15.59 -6.80 25.15
N LYS A 552 16.45 -7.60 24.51
CA LYS A 552 17.17 -7.20 23.30
C LYS A 552 16.22 -6.83 22.18
N MET A 553 15.20 -7.64 21.91
CA MET A 553 14.21 -7.38 20.86
C MET A 553 13.49 -6.02 21.04
N GLN A 554 13.16 -5.64 22.30
CA GLN A 554 12.55 -4.35 22.57
C GLN A 554 13.47 -3.19 22.17
N LEU A 555 14.78 -3.31 22.43
CA LEU A 555 15.78 -2.34 22.05
C LEU A 555 16.02 -2.35 20.53
N ASP A 556 16.12 -3.52 19.92
CA ASP A 556 16.32 -3.68 18.47
C ASP A 556 15.17 -3.05 17.68
N ARG A 557 13.92 -3.11 18.19
CA ARG A 557 12.78 -2.41 17.60
C ARG A 557 13.00 -0.91 17.54
N LEU A 558 13.45 -0.31 18.65
CA LEU A 558 13.77 1.12 18.71
C LEU A 558 14.96 1.48 17.79
N VAL A 559 15.97 0.61 17.72
CA VAL A 559 17.09 0.79 16.79
C VAL A 559 16.59 0.83 15.35
N LEU A 560 15.71 -0.08 14.95
CA LEU A 560 15.14 -0.13 13.60
C LEU A 560 14.30 1.11 13.26
N GLU A 561 13.53 1.61 14.22
CA GLU A 561 12.75 2.85 14.06
C GLU A 561 13.69 4.05 13.81
N ARG A 562 14.73 4.21 14.67
CA ARG A 562 15.70 5.31 14.51
C ARG A 562 16.58 5.16 13.28
N LYS A 563 16.95 3.94 12.90
CA LYS A 563 17.69 3.66 11.67
C LYS A 563 16.91 4.11 10.43
N GLY A 564 15.58 3.93 10.42
CA GLY A 564 14.72 4.46 9.36
C GLY A 564 14.81 5.98 9.21
N VAL A 565 14.78 6.71 10.33
CA VAL A 565 14.92 8.17 10.34
C VAL A 565 16.31 8.61 9.82
N VAL A 566 17.38 7.99 10.32
CA VAL A 566 18.76 8.31 9.90
C VAL A 566 18.95 8.05 8.40
N THR A 567 18.45 6.91 7.90
CA THR A 567 18.53 6.58 6.47
C THR A 567 17.71 7.54 5.62
N GLY A 568 16.51 7.92 6.07
CA GLY A 568 15.67 8.92 5.40
C GLY A 568 16.38 10.27 5.29
N LEU A 569 16.94 10.77 6.40
CA LEU A 569 17.73 12.01 6.40
C LEU A 569 18.94 11.94 5.46
N LEU A 570 19.63 10.81 5.42
CA LEU A 570 20.75 10.62 4.49
C LEU A 570 20.31 10.74 3.03
N MET A 571 19.19 10.10 2.65
CA MET A 571 18.63 10.20 1.30
C MET A 571 18.18 11.62 0.96
N GLU A 572 17.55 12.34 1.90
CA GLU A 572 17.17 13.74 1.73
C GLU A 572 18.42 14.65 1.50
N ILE A 573 19.46 14.44 2.30
CA ILE A 573 20.71 15.21 2.20
C ILE A 573 21.39 14.92 0.85
N LEU A 574 21.51 13.66 0.45
CA LEU A 574 22.13 13.29 -0.82
C LEU A 574 21.33 13.77 -2.01
N GLY A 575 20.01 13.61 -2.00
CA GLY A 575 19.12 14.10 -3.05
C GLY A 575 19.07 15.62 -3.16
N GLY A 576 19.30 16.33 -2.04
CA GLY A 576 19.33 17.78 -1.96
C GLY A 576 20.72 18.42 -1.96
N ILE A 577 21.78 17.67 -2.23
CA ILE A 577 23.18 18.14 -2.01
C ILE A 577 23.51 19.45 -2.74
N ALA A 578 23.03 19.60 -3.97
CA ALA A 578 23.25 20.82 -4.75
C ALA A 578 22.59 22.04 -4.07
N LYS A 579 21.35 21.87 -3.56
CA LYS A 579 20.62 22.93 -2.82
C LYS A 579 21.30 23.29 -1.50
N LEU A 580 21.83 22.27 -0.80
CA LEU A 580 22.56 22.47 0.45
C LEU A 580 23.86 23.26 0.22
N ARG A 581 24.59 22.97 -0.87
CA ARG A 581 25.81 23.70 -1.23
C ARG A 581 25.53 25.15 -1.60
N VAL A 582 24.51 25.40 -2.42
CA VAL A 582 24.11 26.77 -2.77
C VAL A 582 23.68 27.57 -1.55
N ALA A 583 23.03 26.90 -0.58
CA ALA A 583 22.61 27.54 0.68
C ALA A 583 23.72 27.57 1.75
N ALA A 584 24.94 27.05 1.50
CA ALA A 584 26.02 26.85 2.46
C ALA A 584 25.53 26.22 3.78
N ALA A 585 24.62 25.22 3.68
CA ALA A 585 23.91 24.64 4.81
C ALA A 585 24.42 23.24 5.21
N GLU A 586 25.61 22.82 4.73
CA GLU A 586 26.19 21.49 4.97
C GLU A 586 26.37 21.20 6.47
N LEU A 587 26.88 22.17 7.23
CA LEU A 587 27.06 22.03 8.68
C LEU A 587 25.71 21.82 9.39
N ARG A 588 24.66 22.50 8.97
CA ARG A 588 23.32 22.32 9.55
C ARG A 588 22.76 20.95 9.21
N ALA A 589 22.92 20.50 7.96
CA ALA A 589 22.51 19.16 7.52
C ALA A 589 23.26 18.09 8.30
N PHE A 590 24.59 18.23 8.42
CA PHE A 590 25.44 17.33 9.20
C PHE A 590 25.04 17.30 10.68
N SER A 591 24.81 18.47 11.30
CA SER A 591 24.37 18.55 12.71
C SER A 591 23.04 17.82 12.92
N ARG A 592 22.08 17.98 12.02
CA ARG A 592 20.78 17.30 12.10
C ARG A 592 20.94 15.79 11.96
N TRP A 593 21.74 15.35 10.98
CA TRP A 593 22.02 13.92 10.79
C TRP A 593 22.79 13.33 11.95
N SER A 594 23.86 14.01 12.44
CA SER A 594 24.68 13.50 13.52
C SER A 594 23.92 13.38 14.84
N SER A 595 22.98 14.29 15.12
CA SER A 595 22.11 14.20 16.30
C SER A 595 21.21 12.96 16.24
N ALA A 596 20.56 12.71 15.09
CA ALA A 596 19.74 11.52 14.89
C ALA A 596 20.58 10.23 14.93
N PHE A 597 21.79 10.26 14.38
CA PHE A 597 22.73 9.15 14.39
C PHE A 597 23.26 8.87 15.81
N ALA A 598 23.55 9.89 16.59
CA ALA A 598 23.98 9.74 18.00
C ALA A 598 22.89 9.09 18.85
N GLU A 599 21.63 9.50 18.66
CA GLU A 599 20.48 8.87 19.33
C GLU A 599 20.33 7.39 18.95
N GLN A 600 20.41 7.08 17.65
CA GLN A 600 20.40 5.70 17.18
C GLN A 600 21.55 4.90 17.82
N ARG A 601 22.76 5.44 17.84
CA ARG A 601 23.94 4.77 18.39
C ARG A 601 23.85 4.54 19.89
N ALA A 602 23.25 5.46 20.64
CA ALA A 602 23.03 5.28 22.08
C ALA A 602 22.13 4.09 22.38
N ILE A 603 21.07 3.90 21.58
CA ILE A 603 20.16 2.75 21.73
C ILE A 603 20.83 1.47 21.24
N ASP A 604 21.53 1.51 20.10
CA ASP A 604 22.27 0.39 19.52
C ASP A 604 23.34 -0.15 20.49
N GLY A 605 24.07 0.76 21.19
CA GLY A 605 25.00 0.40 22.24
C GLY A 605 24.35 -0.35 23.41
N ARG A 606 23.14 0.08 23.82
CA ARG A 606 22.36 -0.62 24.86
C ARG A 606 21.90 -2.01 24.41
N SER A 607 21.45 -2.12 23.17
CA SER A 607 21.10 -3.40 22.55
C SER A 607 22.32 -4.32 22.45
N GLY A 608 23.47 -3.79 22.04
CA GLY A 608 24.73 -4.48 21.95
C GLY A 608 25.20 -5.05 23.28
N LEU A 609 25.08 -4.27 24.37
CA LEU A 609 25.40 -4.75 25.72
C LEU A 609 24.53 -5.95 26.13
N VAL A 610 23.23 -5.89 25.90
CA VAL A 610 22.32 -7.03 26.17
C VAL A 610 22.69 -8.23 25.32
N GLY A 611 23.05 -8.01 24.03
CA GLY A 611 23.56 -9.04 23.14
C GLY A 611 24.84 -9.69 23.64
N SER A 612 25.77 -8.90 24.14
CA SER A 612 27.02 -9.41 24.75
C SER A 612 26.74 -10.26 25.98
N TRP A 613 25.85 -9.81 26.87
CA TRP A 613 25.43 -10.64 28.00
C TRP A 613 24.75 -11.94 27.57
N GLN A 614 23.98 -11.92 26.47
CA GLN A 614 23.36 -13.12 25.90
C GLN A 614 24.43 -14.11 25.42
N ILE A 615 25.51 -13.63 24.75
CA ILE A 615 26.63 -14.46 24.35
C ILE A 615 27.36 -15.04 25.56
N VAL A 616 27.72 -14.20 26.53
CA VAL A 616 28.38 -14.65 27.78
C VAL A 616 27.51 -15.71 28.48
N ALA A 617 26.21 -15.48 28.62
CA ALA A 617 25.32 -16.43 29.23
C ALA A 617 25.22 -17.76 28.44
N SER A 618 25.12 -17.69 27.10
CA SER A 618 25.00 -18.91 26.28
C SER A 618 26.28 -19.77 26.31
N THR A 619 27.44 -19.17 26.56
CA THR A 619 28.73 -19.89 26.66
C THR A 619 29.03 -20.34 28.10
N SER A 620 28.70 -19.55 29.12
CA SER A 620 28.99 -19.86 30.50
C SER A 620 27.99 -20.81 31.16
N LEU A 621 26.69 -20.71 30.81
CA LEU A 621 25.67 -21.58 31.42
C LEU A 621 25.92 -23.09 31.24
N PRO A 622 26.36 -23.62 30.08
CA PRO A 622 26.71 -25.03 29.96
C PRO A 622 27.83 -25.43 30.94
N ILE A 623 28.85 -24.57 31.10
CA ILE A 623 29.99 -24.81 32.00
C ILE A 623 29.49 -24.84 33.46
N VAL A 624 28.67 -23.85 33.85
CA VAL A 624 28.10 -23.81 35.23
C VAL A 624 27.22 -25.02 35.46
N GLY A 625 26.41 -25.42 34.49
CA GLY A 625 25.57 -26.62 34.58
C GLY A 625 26.39 -27.88 34.78
N THR A 626 27.49 -28.04 34.04
CA THR A 626 28.45 -29.14 34.20
C THR A 626 29.03 -29.14 35.63
N LEU A 627 29.48 -27.99 36.12
CA LEU A 627 30.00 -27.87 37.52
C LEU A 627 28.94 -28.25 38.55
N CYS A 628 27.69 -27.87 38.37
CA CYS A 628 26.59 -28.26 39.26
C CYS A 628 26.33 -29.78 39.22
N VAL A 629 26.37 -30.38 38.02
CA VAL A 629 26.26 -31.85 37.88
C VAL A 629 27.39 -32.55 38.63
N PHE A 630 28.64 -32.04 38.50
CA PHE A 630 29.78 -32.59 39.27
C PHE A 630 29.57 -32.43 40.77
N ALA A 631 29.13 -31.29 41.25
CA ALA A 631 28.90 -31.03 42.67
C ALA A 631 27.81 -31.95 43.27
N ILE A 632 26.73 -32.16 42.54
CA ILE A 632 25.63 -33.06 42.98
C ILE A 632 26.09 -34.51 42.97
N ALA A 633 26.80 -34.94 41.93
CA ALA A 633 27.32 -36.28 41.82
C ALA A 633 28.36 -36.60 42.91
N ALA A 634 29.19 -35.60 43.32
CA ALA A 634 30.18 -35.77 44.40
C ALA A 634 29.57 -35.71 45.79
N GLY A 635 28.45 -35.03 45.99
CA GLY A 635 27.78 -34.88 47.28
C GLY A 635 26.67 -35.88 47.58
N GLY A 636 26.30 -36.76 46.63
CA GLY A 636 25.23 -37.73 46.75
C GLY A 636 25.66 -39.01 47.49
N ASP A 637 24.73 -39.64 48.23
CA ASP A 637 24.94 -40.92 48.92
C ASP A 637 25.13 -42.11 47.95
N HIS A 638 24.84 -41.94 46.66
CA HIS A 638 25.06 -42.94 45.64
C HIS A 638 26.31 -42.59 44.82
N LEU A 639 27.36 -43.41 44.90
CA LEU A 639 28.55 -43.32 44.07
C LEU A 639 28.12 -43.67 42.64
N VAL A 640 27.98 -42.61 41.79
CA VAL A 640 27.78 -42.82 40.37
C VAL A 640 29.08 -43.37 39.76
N GLU A 641 29.02 -44.50 39.09
CA GLU A 641 30.15 -45.06 38.37
C GLU A 641 30.76 -44.02 37.40
N VAL A 642 32.07 -43.89 37.40
CA VAL A 642 32.78 -42.87 36.60
C VAL A 642 32.41 -42.96 35.12
N ALA A 643 32.18 -44.15 34.61
CA ALA A 643 31.74 -44.39 33.25
C ALA A 643 30.32 -43.84 32.95
N ALA A 644 29.36 -44.14 33.85
CA ALA A 644 28.00 -43.68 33.78
C ALA A 644 27.93 -42.13 33.90
N PHE A 645 28.75 -41.57 34.80
CA PHE A 645 28.84 -40.13 34.99
C PHE A 645 29.41 -39.42 33.76
N ALA A 646 30.47 -39.94 33.12
CA ALA A 646 31.04 -39.33 31.93
C ALA A 646 30.08 -39.38 30.71
N ALA A 647 29.38 -40.52 30.56
CA ALA A 647 28.36 -40.67 29.54
C ALA A 647 27.18 -39.70 29.77
N PHE A 648 26.69 -39.59 31.02
CA PHE A 648 25.67 -38.65 31.42
C PHE A 648 26.08 -37.20 31.12
N ASN A 649 27.29 -36.82 31.55
CA ASN A 649 27.78 -35.44 31.32
C ASN A 649 27.92 -35.09 29.85
N SER A 650 28.34 -36.04 29.02
CA SER A 650 28.38 -35.85 27.55
C SER A 650 26.98 -35.64 26.96
N ALA A 651 26.00 -36.46 27.40
CA ALA A 651 24.61 -36.30 26.97
C ALA A 651 23.99 -34.98 27.47
N PHE A 652 24.28 -34.59 28.74
CA PHE A 652 23.88 -33.34 29.34
C PHE A 652 24.38 -32.12 28.55
N ALA A 653 25.66 -32.11 28.19
CA ALA A 653 26.26 -31.02 27.40
C ALA A 653 25.56 -30.87 26.03
N GLN A 654 25.28 -31.99 25.35
CA GLN A 654 24.57 -31.99 24.07
C GLN A 654 23.11 -31.53 24.24
N PHE A 655 22.38 -32.04 25.23
CA PHE A 655 21.02 -31.65 25.52
C PHE A 655 20.87 -30.17 25.85
N THR A 656 21.69 -29.69 26.81
CA THR A 656 21.68 -28.28 27.23
C THR A 656 22.06 -27.38 26.06
N GLY A 657 23.10 -27.73 25.30
CA GLY A 657 23.51 -26.97 24.09
C GLY A 657 22.40 -26.87 23.06
N ALA A 658 21.68 -27.95 22.81
CA ALA A 658 20.57 -27.96 21.88
C ALA A 658 19.38 -27.08 22.38
N ILE A 659 19.03 -27.12 23.68
CA ILE A 659 17.98 -26.29 24.27
C ILE A 659 18.36 -24.81 24.21
N LEU A 660 19.61 -24.43 24.51
CA LEU A 660 20.07 -23.05 24.44
C LEU A 660 20.11 -22.54 22.99
N ASN A 661 20.54 -23.38 22.05
CA ASN A 661 20.50 -23.05 20.62
C ASN A 661 19.07 -22.86 20.12
N LEU A 662 18.13 -23.70 20.54
CA LEU A 662 16.71 -23.53 20.26
C LEU A 662 16.19 -22.21 20.82
N THR A 663 16.54 -21.88 22.07
CA THR A 663 16.14 -20.60 22.71
C THR A 663 16.69 -19.40 21.95
N ASN A 664 17.96 -19.41 21.53
CA ASN A 664 18.57 -18.36 20.75
C ASN A 664 17.88 -18.20 19.39
N SER A 665 17.51 -19.29 18.76
CA SER A 665 16.82 -19.29 17.47
C SER A 665 15.37 -18.82 17.59
N LEU A 666 14.68 -19.16 18.67
CA LEU A 666 13.36 -18.61 18.99
C LEU A 666 13.44 -17.08 19.20
N ASN A 667 14.46 -16.60 19.90
CA ASN A 667 14.70 -15.16 20.05
C ASN A 667 14.91 -14.47 18.70
N GLN A 668 15.65 -15.08 17.77
CA GLN A 668 15.80 -14.57 16.40
C GLN A 668 14.48 -14.61 15.62
N ALA A 669 13.70 -15.68 15.76
CA ALA A 669 12.39 -15.77 15.12
C ALA A 669 11.42 -14.70 15.64
N ILE A 670 11.43 -14.43 16.95
CA ILE A 670 10.64 -13.37 17.58
C ILE A 670 11.10 -11.99 17.08
N ALA A 671 12.40 -11.78 16.84
CA ALA A 671 12.93 -10.55 16.26
C ALA A 671 12.44 -10.28 14.81
N ALA A 672 11.97 -11.30 14.11
CA ALA A 672 11.31 -11.12 12.80
C ALA A 672 9.89 -10.53 12.91
N VAL A 673 9.22 -10.62 14.07
CA VAL A 673 7.84 -10.12 14.25
C VAL A 673 7.71 -8.62 13.96
N PRO A 674 8.59 -7.73 14.48
CA PRO A 674 8.53 -6.31 14.12
C PRO A 674 8.79 -6.05 12.64
N LEU A 675 9.66 -6.81 12.00
CA LEU A 675 9.91 -6.70 10.56
C LEU A 675 8.66 -7.10 9.76
N PHE A 676 7.99 -8.17 10.19
CA PHE A 676 6.73 -8.58 9.57
C PHE A 676 5.63 -7.54 9.76
N ALA A 677 5.50 -6.96 10.96
CA ALA A 677 4.55 -5.89 11.23
C ALA A 677 4.76 -4.66 10.33
N ARG A 678 6.02 -4.34 9.98
CA ARG A 678 6.35 -3.25 9.05
C ARG A 678 5.98 -3.55 7.61
N ILE A 679 6.03 -4.82 7.19
CA ILE A 679 5.71 -5.25 5.83
C ILE A 679 4.22 -5.51 5.64
N ARG A 680 3.52 -5.85 6.71
CA ARG A 680 2.10 -6.17 6.73
C ARG A 680 1.22 -5.19 5.92
N PRO A 681 1.41 -3.86 5.98
CA PRO A 681 0.65 -2.93 5.15
C PRO A 681 0.79 -3.18 3.64
N VAL A 682 1.95 -3.68 3.15
CA VAL A 682 2.15 -4.05 1.74
C VAL A 682 1.28 -5.25 1.36
N PHE A 683 1.07 -6.18 2.30
CA PHE A 683 0.24 -7.37 2.08
C PHE A 683 -1.27 -7.10 2.22
N GLU A 684 -1.65 -6.15 3.06
CA GLU A 684 -3.05 -5.82 3.34
C GLU A 684 -3.61 -4.72 2.45
N ALA A 685 -2.73 -3.89 1.87
CA ALA A 685 -3.18 -2.80 0.99
C ALA A 685 -3.90 -3.36 -0.25
N PRO A 686 -5.02 -2.73 -0.65
CA PRO A 686 -5.76 -3.12 -1.84
C PRO A 686 -4.91 -2.94 -3.09
N LEU A 687 -5.02 -3.87 -4.01
CA LEU A 687 -4.39 -3.78 -5.31
C LEU A 687 -5.12 -2.75 -6.20
N GLU A 688 -4.38 -2.12 -7.11
CA GLU A 688 -4.97 -1.18 -8.07
C GLU A 688 -5.75 -1.91 -9.16
N VAL A 689 -5.27 -3.08 -9.54
CA VAL A 689 -5.86 -3.92 -10.58
C VAL A 689 -6.60 -5.09 -9.93
N ASP A 690 -7.89 -5.15 -10.15
CA ASP A 690 -8.75 -6.27 -9.84
C ASP A 690 -9.08 -7.03 -11.15
N ASP A 691 -8.96 -8.34 -11.16
CA ASP A 691 -9.27 -9.20 -12.31
C ASP A 691 -10.76 -9.15 -12.73
N ARG A 692 -11.60 -8.46 -11.94
CA ARG A 692 -13.03 -8.24 -12.18
C ARG A 692 -13.34 -7.02 -13.02
N ARG A 693 -12.35 -6.18 -13.34
CA ARG A 693 -12.54 -4.95 -14.08
C ARG A 693 -12.72 -5.22 -15.57
N ILE A 694 -13.57 -4.38 -16.18
CA ILE A 694 -14.00 -4.54 -17.57
C ILE A 694 -12.97 -3.88 -18.49
N ASP A 695 -12.69 -4.52 -19.63
CA ASP A 695 -11.95 -3.89 -20.73
C ASP A 695 -12.73 -2.66 -21.24
N PRO A 696 -12.15 -1.46 -21.26
CA PRO A 696 -12.81 -0.26 -21.79
C PRO A 696 -13.14 -0.39 -23.28
N GLY A 697 -12.43 -1.24 -24.02
CA GLY A 697 -12.36 -1.20 -25.48
C GLY A 697 -11.61 0.04 -25.98
N PRO A 698 -11.65 0.35 -27.29
CA PRO A 698 -11.06 1.57 -27.82
C PRO A 698 -11.84 2.78 -27.33
N LEU A 699 -11.15 3.71 -26.63
CA LEU A 699 -11.75 4.93 -26.11
C LEU A 699 -12.09 5.90 -27.24
N GLY A 700 -13.31 6.44 -27.23
CA GLY A 700 -13.81 7.41 -28.20
C GLY A 700 -13.36 8.83 -27.92
N GLY A 701 -12.99 9.14 -26.68
CA GLY A 701 -12.48 10.43 -26.26
C GLY A 701 -13.46 11.31 -25.45
N HIS A 702 -14.64 10.78 -25.09
CA HIS A 702 -15.55 11.46 -24.17
C HIS A 702 -15.11 11.25 -22.72
N VAL A 703 -15.01 12.35 -21.94
CA VAL A 703 -14.65 12.33 -20.52
C VAL A 703 -15.66 13.14 -19.74
N ALA A 704 -16.29 12.54 -18.73
CA ALA A 704 -17.22 13.25 -17.87
C ALA A 704 -16.89 13.01 -16.38
N ILE A 705 -17.11 14.05 -15.58
CA ILE A 705 -17.05 14.02 -14.13
C ILE A 705 -18.43 14.45 -13.63
N ARG A 706 -19.04 13.71 -12.71
CA ARG A 706 -20.36 14.01 -12.18
C ARG A 706 -20.33 14.09 -10.67
N ASN A 707 -20.67 15.24 -10.12
CA ASN A 707 -20.80 15.54 -8.69
C ASN A 707 -19.60 15.00 -7.87
N LEU A 708 -18.38 15.25 -8.36
CA LEU A 708 -17.16 14.68 -7.78
C LEU A 708 -16.71 15.52 -6.59
N SER A 709 -16.53 14.85 -5.43
CA SER A 709 -15.89 15.44 -4.27
C SER A 709 -14.78 14.53 -3.75
N PHE A 710 -13.66 15.17 -3.38
CA PHE A 710 -12.46 14.45 -2.94
C PHE A 710 -11.69 15.24 -1.88
N ARG A 711 -11.14 14.49 -0.91
CA ARG A 711 -10.18 14.97 0.10
C ARG A 711 -9.11 13.91 0.34
N TYR A 712 -7.90 14.34 0.69
CA TYR A 712 -6.76 13.44 0.90
C TYR A 712 -6.82 12.66 2.22
N THR A 713 -7.49 13.19 3.23
CA THR A 713 -7.68 12.55 4.54
C THR A 713 -9.16 12.62 4.89
N SER A 714 -9.69 11.55 5.46
CA SER A 714 -11.11 11.45 5.85
C SER A 714 -11.58 12.59 6.78
N ASP A 715 -10.64 13.21 7.48
CA ASP A 715 -10.88 14.24 8.49
C ASP A 715 -10.48 15.64 8.02
N GLY A 716 -9.99 15.76 6.77
CA GLY A 716 -9.50 17.02 6.21
C GLY A 716 -10.56 17.80 5.44
N PRO A 717 -10.26 19.05 5.10
CA PRO A 717 -11.12 19.86 4.23
C PRO A 717 -11.22 19.25 2.84
N TRP A 718 -12.32 19.53 2.14
CA TRP A 718 -12.49 19.16 0.74
C TRP A 718 -11.40 19.82 -0.12
N THR A 719 -10.71 19.00 -0.91
CA THR A 719 -9.77 19.50 -1.92
C THR A 719 -10.49 19.82 -3.22
N LEU A 720 -11.51 19.02 -3.53
CA LEU A 720 -12.46 19.25 -4.62
C LEU A 720 -13.86 18.95 -4.10
N GLU A 721 -14.84 19.76 -4.48
CA GLU A 721 -16.19 19.66 -3.97
C GLU A 721 -17.21 19.93 -5.06
N GLY A 722 -18.09 18.95 -5.32
CA GLY A 722 -19.19 19.11 -6.26
C GLY A 722 -18.75 19.45 -7.68
N ILE A 723 -17.68 18.86 -8.18
CA ILE A 723 -17.16 19.13 -9.54
C ILE A 723 -18.02 18.39 -10.56
N ASP A 724 -18.61 19.16 -11.47
CA ASP A 724 -19.25 18.69 -12.69
C ASP A 724 -18.47 19.19 -13.90
N PHE A 725 -17.95 18.27 -14.71
CA PHE A 725 -17.07 18.58 -15.84
C PHE A 725 -17.32 17.58 -16.96
N GLU A 726 -17.33 18.04 -18.19
CA GLU A 726 -17.45 17.22 -19.38
C GLU A 726 -16.48 17.71 -20.45
N ALA A 727 -15.80 16.81 -21.13
CA ALA A 727 -15.00 17.10 -22.32
C ALA A 727 -15.47 16.21 -23.47
N ARG A 728 -15.84 16.83 -24.59
CA ARG A 728 -16.34 16.15 -25.78
C ARG A 728 -15.19 15.60 -26.63
N PRO A 729 -15.44 14.54 -27.41
CA PRO A 729 -14.42 14.01 -28.32
C PRO A 729 -13.81 15.10 -29.20
N GLY A 730 -12.47 15.21 -29.19
CA GLY A 730 -11.72 16.22 -29.97
C GLY A 730 -11.65 17.61 -29.33
N GLU A 731 -12.37 17.89 -28.24
CA GLU A 731 -12.38 19.19 -27.57
C GLU A 731 -11.06 19.42 -26.81
N SER A 732 -10.57 20.66 -26.84
CA SER A 732 -9.44 21.14 -26.06
C SER A 732 -9.93 21.95 -24.87
N VAL A 733 -9.77 21.43 -23.65
CA VAL A 733 -10.20 22.10 -22.42
C VAL A 733 -8.98 22.50 -21.59
N ALA A 734 -8.87 23.78 -21.27
CA ALA A 734 -7.85 24.31 -20.37
C ALA A 734 -8.41 24.42 -18.94
N ILE A 735 -7.75 23.78 -17.99
CA ILE A 735 -8.07 23.93 -16.56
C ILE A 735 -7.10 24.95 -15.95
N VAL A 736 -7.63 26.04 -15.44
CA VAL A 736 -6.87 27.16 -14.87
C VAL A 736 -7.32 27.43 -13.42
N GLY A 737 -6.50 28.13 -12.66
CA GLY A 737 -6.83 28.51 -11.28
C GLY A 737 -5.58 28.84 -10.47
N SER A 738 -5.75 29.37 -9.28
CA SER A 738 -4.65 29.66 -8.36
C SER A 738 -3.88 28.40 -7.95
N SER A 739 -2.65 28.57 -7.43
CA SER A 739 -1.94 27.45 -6.82
C SER A 739 -2.74 26.91 -5.62
N GLY A 740 -2.88 25.60 -5.52
CA GLY A 740 -3.68 24.97 -4.47
C GLY A 740 -5.18 24.86 -4.76
N SER A 741 -5.70 25.35 -5.90
CA SER A 741 -7.13 25.24 -6.24
C SER A 741 -7.63 23.82 -6.56
N GLY A 742 -6.74 22.81 -6.61
CA GLY A 742 -7.14 21.41 -6.84
C GLY A 742 -6.89 20.87 -8.26
N LYS A 743 -6.29 21.63 -9.18
CA LYS A 743 -6.07 21.26 -10.60
C LYS A 743 -5.35 19.91 -10.77
N SER A 744 -4.19 19.75 -10.15
CA SER A 744 -3.42 18.50 -10.25
C SER A 744 -4.12 17.33 -9.52
N THR A 745 -4.94 17.63 -8.50
CA THR A 745 -5.80 16.63 -7.84
C THR A 745 -6.89 16.14 -8.79
N LEU A 746 -7.51 17.06 -9.53
CA LEU A 746 -8.51 16.71 -10.55
C LEU A 746 -7.92 15.80 -11.63
N LEU A 747 -6.72 16.12 -12.11
CA LEU A 747 -6.02 15.27 -13.07
C LEU A 747 -5.67 13.89 -12.52
N ARG A 748 -5.29 13.81 -11.24
CA ARG A 748 -5.05 12.50 -10.58
C ARG A 748 -6.30 11.65 -10.48
N LEU A 749 -7.45 12.25 -10.25
CA LEU A 749 -8.75 11.57 -10.25
C LEU A 749 -9.15 11.11 -11.65
N LEU A 750 -8.94 11.93 -12.67
CA LEU A 750 -9.12 11.56 -14.08
C LEU A 750 -8.24 10.36 -14.45
N LEU A 751 -7.01 10.30 -14.00
CA LEU A 751 -6.10 9.17 -14.24
C LEU A 751 -6.35 7.95 -13.34
N GLY A 752 -7.31 8.03 -12.42
CA GLY A 752 -7.61 6.96 -11.47
C GLY A 752 -6.48 6.69 -10.46
N PHE A 753 -5.58 7.67 -10.21
CA PHE A 753 -4.58 7.57 -9.13
C PHE A 753 -5.20 7.76 -7.76
N GLU A 754 -6.34 8.43 -7.71
CA GLU A 754 -7.19 8.65 -6.55
C GLU A 754 -8.61 8.16 -6.84
N THR A 755 -9.32 7.80 -5.80
CA THR A 755 -10.73 7.42 -5.89
C THR A 755 -11.57 8.54 -5.27
N PRO A 756 -12.57 9.08 -5.97
CA PRO A 756 -13.42 10.12 -5.41
C PRO A 756 -14.21 9.60 -4.21
N GLU A 757 -14.46 10.46 -3.24
CA GLU A 757 -15.28 10.12 -2.08
C GLU A 757 -16.77 10.18 -2.42
N ARG A 758 -17.15 11.13 -3.30
CA ARG A 758 -18.49 11.28 -3.87
C ARG A 758 -18.39 11.47 -5.37
N GLY A 759 -19.45 11.10 -6.10
CA GLY A 759 -19.50 11.24 -7.55
C GLY A 759 -18.62 10.23 -8.27
N GLY A 760 -18.27 10.48 -9.53
CA GLY A 760 -17.50 9.55 -10.34
C GLY A 760 -16.85 10.20 -11.56
N VAL A 761 -15.90 9.47 -12.15
CA VAL A 761 -15.24 9.79 -13.42
C VAL A 761 -15.71 8.79 -14.46
N TYR A 762 -16.05 9.25 -15.63
CA TYR A 762 -16.61 8.43 -16.71
C TYR A 762 -15.80 8.62 -18.01
N TYR A 763 -15.48 7.52 -18.65
CA TYR A 763 -14.90 7.48 -19.99
C TYR A 763 -15.88 6.81 -20.94
N ASP A 764 -16.30 7.54 -21.98
CA ASP A 764 -17.34 7.08 -22.92
C ASP A 764 -18.56 6.49 -22.18
N ASP A 765 -19.04 7.25 -21.17
CA ASP A 765 -20.17 6.90 -20.27
C ASP A 765 -19.96 5.65 -19.39
N LYS A 766 -18.75 5.10 -19.35
CA LYS A 766 -18.38 3.98 -18.47
C LYS A 766 -17.67 4.50 -17.23
N ASP A 767 -18.07 4.04 -16.05
CA ASP A 767 -17.46 4.43 -14.77
C ASP A 767 -16.01 3.91 -14.68
N LEU A 768 -15.06 4.82 -14.47
CA LEU A 768 -13.63 4.50 -14.36
C LEU A 768 -13.32 3.47 -13.28
N GLU A 769 -14.08 3.43 -12.18
CA GLU A 769 -13.90 2.43 -11.13
C GLU A 769 -14.17 1.00 -11.60
N THR A 770 -14.99 0.83 -12.63
CA THR A 770 -15.32 -0.50 -13.19
C THR A 770 -14.37 -0.94 -14.29
N LEU A 771 -13.55 -0.03 -14.82
CA LEU A 771 -12.65 -0.30 -15.95
C LEU A 771 -11.26 -0.78 -15.50
N ASP A 772 -10.60 -1.57 -16.34
CA ASP A 772 -9.17 -1.88 -16.13
C ASP A 772 -8.32 -0.61 -16.39
N LEU A 773 -7.83 -0.02 -15.33
CA LEU A 773 -7.06 1.22 -15.38
C LEU A 773 -5.78 1.12 -16.21
N ARG A 774 -5.21 -0.07 -16.39
CA ARG A 774 -4.03 -0.27 -17.24
C ARG A 774 -4.39 -0.06 -18.71
N LEU A 775 -5.51 -0.65 -19.13
CA LEU A 775 -6.02 -0.55 -20.51
C LEU A 775 -6.53 0.87 -20.82
N VAL A 776 -7.14 1.53 -19.82
CA VAL A 776 -7.52 2.94 -19.93
C VAL A 776 -6.28 3.81 -20.10
N ARG A 777 -5.31 3.73 -19.19
CA ARG A 777 -4.09 4.55 -19.21
C ARG A 777 -3.20 4.27 -20.43
N GLY A 778 -3.21 3.04 -20.93
CA GLY A 778 -2.49 2.66 -22.15
C GLY A 778 -2.98 3.41 -23.41
N GLN A 779 -4.22 3.91 -23.39
CA GLN A 779 -4.84 4.69 -24.47
C GLN A 779 -4.79 6.20 -24.25
N ILE A 780 -4.23 6.67 -23.12
CA ILE A 780 -4.14 8.08 -22.76
C ILE A 780 -2.70 8.56 -22.87
N GLY A 781 -2.45 9.60 -23.63
CA GLY A 781 -1.17 10.31 -23.64
C GLY A 781 -1.06 11.25 -22.44
N THR A 782 -0.07 11.06 -21.56
CA THR A 782 0.05 11.88 -20.35
C THR A 782 1.43 12.51 -20.20
N VAL A 783 1.45 13.80 -19.81
CA VAL A 783 2.66 14.47 -19.31
C VAL A 783 2.32 15.11 -17.97
N LEU A 784 2.89 14.57 -16.90
CA LEU A 784 2.69 15.07 -15.54
C LEU A 784 3.83 16.01 -15.12
N GLU A 785 3.53 17.00 -14.28
CA GLU A 785 4.51 17.97 -13.77
C GLU A 785 5.72 17.30 -13.10
N THR A 786 5.49 16.24 -12.33
CA THR A 786 6.53 15.52 -11.59
C THR A 786 7.10 14.32 -12.32
N ALA A 787 6.67 14.07 -13.57
CA ALA A 787 7.17 12.95 -14.34
C ALA A 787 8.64 13.15 -14.72
N GLY A 788 9.42 12.08 -14.58
CA GLY A 788 10.83 12.03 -14.96
C GLY A 788 11.08 11.04 -16.09
N LEU A 789 12.29 11.10 -16.64
CA LEU A 789 12.81 10.08 -17.53
C LEU A 789 13.40 8.94 -16.69
N VAL A 790 13.25 7.73 -17.21
CA VAL A 790 13.85 6.52 -16.60
C VAL A 790 15.24 6.29 -17.20
N PRO A 791 16.18 5.67 -16.43
CA PRO A 791 17.45 5.25 -16.99
C PRO A 791 17.23 4.31 -18.18
N GLY A 792 17.93 4.58 -19.29
CA GLY A 792 17.79 3.85 -20.56
C GLY A 792 18.09 4.75 -21.76
N THR A 793 17.76 4.34 -22.96
CA THR A 793 17.91 5.15 -24.16
C THR A 793 16.74 6.14 -24.33
N ILE A 794 16.91 7.15 -25.17
CA ILE A 794 15.81 8.04 -25.56
C ILE A 794 14.72 7.21 -26.26
N PHE A 795 15.10 6.24 -27.09
CA PHE A 795 14.18 5.31 -27.73
C PHE A 795 13.29 4.60 -26.70
N GLU A 796 13.90 3.95 -25.70
CA GLU A 796 13.18 3.26 -24.63
C GLU A 796 12.29 4.20 -23.81
N ASN A 797 12.75 5.42 -23.59
CA ASN A 797 11.95 6.42 -22.89
C ASN A 797 10.71 6.87 -23.67
N ILE A 798 10.76 6.93 -25.00
CA ILE A 798 9.62 7.31 -25.85
C ILE A 798 8.72 6.10 -26.13
N ALA A 799 9.30 4.95 -26.51
CA ALA A 799 8.54 3.75 -26.83
C ALA A 799 7.85 3.14 -25.59
N GLY A 800 8.43 3.33 -24.38
CA GLY A 800 7.93 2.70 -23.16
C GLY A 800 8.03 1.16 -23.25
N SER A 801 6.97 0.48 -22.89
CA SER A 801 6.87 -1.00 -22.98
C SER A 801 6.29 -1.49 -24.32
N ALA A 802 5.85 -0.59 -25.19
CA ALA A 802 5.21 -0.98 -26.45
C ALA A 802 6.26 -1.42 -27.49
N PRO A 803 6.00 -2.48 -28.26
CA PRO A 803 6.89 -2.95 -29.34
C PRO A 803 6.75 -2.05 -30.57
N LEU A 804 7.21 -0.80 -30.48
CA LEU A 804 7.09 0.19 -31.52
C LEU A 804 8.28 0.14 -32.49
N ALA A 805 8.00 0.34 -33.77
CA ALA A 805 9.03 0.49 -34.77
C ALA A 805 9.78 1.82 -34.61
N ARG A 806 11.04 1.86 -35.03
CA ARG A 806 11.91 3.05 -34.90
C ARG A 806 11.32 4.26 -35.63
N ASP A 807 10.65 4.04 -36.76
CA ASP A 807 10.02 5.11 -37.56
C ASP A 807 8.85 5.75 -36.81
N GLN A 808 8.08 4.97 -36.04
CA GLN A 808 6.99 5.51 -35.21
C GLN A 808 7.53 6.40 -34.09
N VAL A 809 8.63 5.99 -33.48
CA VAL A 809 9.30 6.80 -32.45
C VAL A 809 9.89 8.08 -33.06
N MET A 810 10.49 8.01 -34.27
CA MET A 810 10.97 9.19 -34.99
C MET A 810 9.84 10.15 -35.37
N GLU A 811 8.68 9.64 -35.73
CA GLU A 811 7.52 10.48 -35.99
C GLU A 811 7.05 11.19 -34.72
N ALA A 812 7.03 10.48 -33.57
CA ALA A 812 6.69 11.11 -32.30
C ALA A 812 7.70 12.21 -31.90
N THR A 813 9.00 12.04 -32.21
CA THR A 813 10.01 13.10 -31.98
C THR A 813 9.76 14.34 -32.84
N ARG A 814 9.30 14.19 -34.09
CA ARG A 814 8.91 15.32 -34.95
C ARG A 814 7.70 16.05 -34.38
N LEU A 815 6.65 15.30 -33.97
CA LEU A 815 5.47 15.90 -33.36
C LEU A 815 5.79 16.70 -32.09
N ALA A 816 6.81 16.26 -31.33
CA ALA A 816 7.31 16.98 -30.17
C ALA A 816 8.35 18.09 -30.47
N GLY A 817 8.73 18.28 -31.71
CA GLY A 817 9.79 19.21 -32.12
C GLY A 817 11.18 18.86 -31.57
N LEU A 818 11.47 17.56 -31.43
CA LEU A 818 12.71 17.01 -30.86
C LEU A 818 13.66 16.45 -31.94
N ASP A 819 13.21 16.31 -33.18
CA ASP A 819 13.94 15.69 -34.29
C ASP A 819 15.31 16.34 -34.58
N ALA A 820 15.38 17.67 -34.57
CA ALA A 820 16.64 18.38 -34.73
C ALA A 820 17.63 18.12 -33.60
N ASP A 821 17.16 18.04 -32.35
CA ASP A 821 18.02 17.70 -31.20
C ASP A 821 18.53 16.26 -31.31
N ILE A 822 17.66 15.30 -31.65
CA ILE A 822 18.05 13.90 -31.84
C ILE A 822 19.10 13.76 -32.94
N ALA A 823 18.93 14.49 -34.10
CA ALA A 823 19.87 14.49 -35.17
C ALA A 823 21.25 15.09 -34.79
N ALA A 824 21.26 16.03 -33.83
CA ALA A 824 22.50 16.62 -33.30
C ALA A 824 23.20 15.75 -32.25
N MET A 825 22.53 14.72 -31.69
CA MET A 825 23.12 13.85 -30.72
C MET A 825 23.95 12.74 -31.38
N PRO A 826 25.19 12.43 -30.89
CA PRO A 826 26.05 11.42 -31.50
C PRO A 826 25.45 10.03 -31.64
N LEU A 827 24.61 9.62 -30.70
CA LEU A 827 23.92 8.32 -30.69
C LEU A 827 22.44 8.42 -31.10
N GLY A 828 21.97 9.59 -31.46
CA GLY A 828 20.58 9.80 -31.84
C GLY A 828 19.58 9.30 -30.79
N LEU A 829 18.64 8.45 -31.21
CA LEU A 829 17.67 7.82 -30.31
C LEU A 829 18.28 6.86 -29.28
N ASP A 830 19.47 6.33 -29.56
CA ASP A 830 20.19 5.40 -28.66
C ASP A 830 21.01 6.15 -27.59
N THR A 831 20.89 7.49 -27.53
CA THR A 831 21.52 8.29 -26.48
C THR A 831 21.01 7.86 -25.11
N LEU A 832 21.95 7.49 -24.23
CA LEU A 832 21.64 7.04 -22.87
C LEU A 832 21.17 8.21 -22.02
N VAL A 833 20.12 7.99 -21.29
CA VAL A 833 19.54 8.93 -20.31
C VAL A 833 19.78 8.35 -18.91
N THR A 834 20.43 9.13 -18.04
CA THR A 834 20.60 8.78 -16.64
C THR A 834 19.35 9.11 -15.82
N GLU A 835 19.32 8.69 -14.56
CA GLU A 835 18.21 8.95 -13.64
C GLU A 835 17.82 10.45 -13.63
N GLY A 836 16.55 10.72 -13.88
CA GLY A 836 15.98 12.08 -13.97
C GLY A 836 16.39 12.87 -15.23
N GLY A 837 17.18 12.31 -16.15
CA GLY A 837 17.53 12.94 -17.41
C GLY A 837 18.40 14.20 -17.25
N SER A 838 19.30 14.22 -16.26
CA SER A 838 20.15 15.39 -15.95
C SER A 838 21.07 15.82 -17.10
N GLN A 839 21.35 14.95 -18.07
CA GLN A 839 22.16 15.25 -19.27
C GLN A 839 21.38 16.02 -20.34
N LEU A 840 20.06 15.99 -20.29
CA LEU A 840 19.19 16.73 -21.21
C LEU A 840 18.82 18.07 -20.62
N SER A 841 18.69 19.10 -21.48
CA SER A 841 18.11 20.36 -21.06
C SER A 841 16.66 20.18 -20.58
N GLY A 842 16.14 21.12 -19.79
CA GLY A 842 14.75 21.08 -19.34
C GLY A 842 13.75 20.96 -20.48
N GLY A 843 13.97 21.72 -21.57
CA GLY A 843 13.14 21.66 -22.76
C GLY A 843 13.25 20.34 -23.53
N GLN A 844 14.46 19.78 -23.67
CA GLN A 844 14.65 18.45 -24.27
C GLN A 844 13.96 17.37 -23.48
N ARG A 845 14.12 17.37 -22.16
CA ARG A 845 13.43 16.43 -21.26
C ARG A 845 11.91 16.48 -21.44
N GLN A 846 11.36 17.68 -21.45
CA GLN A 846 9.93 17.88 -21.62
C GLN A 846 9.44 17.41 -22.99
N ARG A 847 10.22 17.64 -24.07
CA ARG A 847 9.89 17.15 -25.41
C ARG A 847 9.97 15.63 -25.53
N VAL A 848 10.91 14.95 -24.84
CA VAL A 848 10.94 13.48 -24.76
C VAL A 848 9.66 12.98 -24.08
N MET A 849 9.21 13.61 -23.00
CA MET A 849 7.95 13.23 -22.33
C MET A 849 6.72 13.49 -23.22
N ILE A 850 6.71 14.57 -24.00
CA ILE A 850 5.65 14.84 -24.98
C ILE A 850 5.68 13.78 -26.08
N ALA A 851 6.86 13.46 -26.65
CA ALA A 851 6.99 12.40 -27.65
C ALA A 851 6.47 11.05 -27.12
N ARG A 852 6.79 10.68 -25.87
CA ARG A 852 6.23 9.51 -25.19
C ARG A 852 4.70 9.54 -25.13
N ALA A 853 4.12 10.69 -24.80
CA ALA A 853 2.67 10.85 -24.73
C ALA A 853 1.98 10.73 -26.09
N LEU A 854 2.68 11.09 -27.19
CA LEU A 854 2.10 11.14 -28.55
C LEU A 854 2.40 9.90 -29.40
N VAL A 855 3.35 9.06 -29.01
CA VAL A 855 3.85 7.94 -29.84
C VAL A 855 2.77 6.93 -30.21
N SER A 856 1.82 6.67 -29.30
CA SER A 856 0.68 5.77 -29.51
C SER A 856 -0.49 6.43 -30.25
N ARG A 857 -0.38 7.69 -30.65
CA ARG A 857 -1.45 8.51 -31.25
C ARG A 857 -2.77 8.42 -30.46
N PRO A 858 -2.73 8.77 -29.14
CA PRO A 858 -3.87 8.60 -28.26
C PRO A 858 -5.04 9.51 -28.66
N ARG A 859 -6.28 9.08 -28.36
CA ARG A 859 -7.48 9.93 -28.52
C ARG A 859 -7.75 10.82 -27.31
N LEU A 860 -7.05 10.59 -26.22
CA LEU A 860 -7.12 11.37 -24.97
C LEU A 860 -5.72 11.81 -24.58
N ILE A 861 -5.56 13.10 -24.30
CA ILE A 861 -4.27 13.68 -23.92
C ILE A 861 -4.46 14.52 -22.64
N PHE A 862 -3.67 14.23 -21.62
CA PHE A 862 -3.67 14.98 -20.37
C PHE A 862 -2.31 15.60 -20.11
N PHE A 863 -2.28 16.91 -20.05
CA PHE A 863 -1.06 17.68 -19.84
C PHE A 863 -1.13 18.49 -18.54
N ASP A 864 -0.21 18.22 -17.61
CA ASP A 864 0.01 19.04 -16.42
C ASP A 864 1.26 19.89 -16.62
N GLN A 865 1.07 21.17 -17.01
CA GLN A 865 2.14 22.14 -17.26
C GLN A 865 3.19 21.65 -18.28
N ALA A 866 2.80 20.81 -19.21
CA ALA A 866 3.69 20.11 -20.16
C ALA A 866 4.50 21.03 -21.09
N THR A 867 4.17 22.32 -21.19
CA THR A 867 4.86 23.28 -22.05
C THR A 867 5.65 24.32 -21.26
N SER A 868 5.79 24.19 -19.94
CA SER A 868 6.37 25.24 -19.07
C SER A 868 7.86 25.51 -19.35
N ALA A 869 8.63 24.50 -19.75
CA ALA A 869 10.06 24.62 -20.05
C ALA A 869 10.35 24.80 -21.57
N LEU A 870 9.33 24.89 -22.43
CA LEU A 870 9.49 25.09 -23.87
C LEU A 870 9.61 26.58 -24.21
N ASP A 871 10.43 26.85 -25.20
CA ASP A 871 10.46 28.15 -25.86
C ASP A 871 9.21 28.36 -26.76
N ASN A 872 8.92 29.60 -27.14
CA ASN A 872 7.71 29.93 -27.89
C ASN A 872 7.64 29.24 -29.27
N ARG A 873 8.79 29.02 -29.93
CA ARG A 873 8.85 28.32 -31.21
C ARG A 873 8.49 26.87 -31.09
N THR A 874 9.11 26.17 -30.16
CA THR A 874 8.83 24.76 -29.89
C THR A 874 7.40 24.56 -29.38
N GLN A 875 6.90 25.48 -28.55
CA GLN A 875 5.51 25.44 -28.10
C GLN A 875 4.53 25.59 -29.29
N ALA A 876 4.83 26.41 -30.29
CA ALA A 876 4.00 26.51 -31.47
C ALA A 876 3.99 25.19 -32.27
N ILE A 877 5.15 24.56 -32.48
CA ILE A 877 5.26 23.25 -33.15
C ILE A 877 4.41 22.19 -32.45
N VAL A 878 4.56 22.05 -31.12
CA VAL A 878 3.78 21.11 -30.35
C VAL A 878 2.27 21.42 -30.40
N GLY A 879 1.91 22.71 -30.32
CA GLY A 879 0.53 23.17 -30.44
C GLY A 879 -0.10 22.84 -31.79
N GLU A 880 0.62 23.04 -32.89
CA GLU A 880 0.18 22.71 -34.26
C GLU A 880 0.06 21.17 -34.41
N SER A 881 1.05 20.43 -33.93
CA SER A 881 1.00 18.97 -33.94
C SER A 881 -0.22 18.44 -33.18
N LEU A 882 -0.51 19.00 -32.01
CA LEU A 882 -1.68 18.62 -31.20
C LEU A 882 -3.00 19.03 -31.91
N ALA A 883 -3.04 20.14 -32.61
CA ALA A 883 -4.23 20.61 -33.33
C ALA A 883 -4.58 19.71 -34.51
N THR A 884 -3.56 19.10 -35.16
CA THR A 884 -3.77 18.15 -36.28
C THR A 884 -4.24 16.76 -35.78
N MET A 885 -4.04 16.43 -34.49
CA MET A 885 -4.51 15.19 -33.89
C MET A 885 -5.97 15.35 -33.46
N ASN A 886 -6.85 14.45 -33.94
CA ASN A 886 -8.24 14.42 -33.49
C ASN A 886 -8.33 13.74 -32.09
N ALA A 887 -7.79 14.44 -31.08
CA ALA A 887 -7.71 13.95 -29.72
C ALA A 887 -8.34 14.96 -28.74
N THR A 888 -9.06 14.47 -27.76
CA THR A 888 -9.56 15.26 -26.64
C THR A 888 -8.40 15.63 -25.75
N ARG A 889 -8.27 16.90 -25.42
CA ARG A 889 -7.12 17.46 -24.68
C ARG A 889 -7.59 18.12 -23.41
N ILE A 890 -7.10 17.67 -22.29
CA ILE A 890 -7.32 18.29 -20.98
C ILE A 890 -5.96 18.81 -20.49
N ILE A 891 -5.82 20.15 -20.43
CA ILE A 891 -4.54 20.81 -20.20
C ILE A 891 -4.63 21.68 -18.96
N ILE A 892 -3.84 21.35 -17.93
CA ILE A 892 -3.61 22.29 -16.84
C ILE A 892 -2.59 23.31 -17.33
N ALA A 893 -3.07 24.54 -17.54
CA ALA A 893 -2.29 25.59 -18.17
C ALA A 893 -1.99 26.74 -17.21
N HIS A 894 -0.73 27.21 -17.27
CA HIS A 894 -0.27 28.42 -16.61
C HIS A 894 0.16 29.51 -17.62
N ARG A 895 0.38 29.14 -18.88
CA ARG A 895 0.77 30.08 -19.93
C ARG A 895 -0.46 30.59 -20.70
N LEU A 896 -0.54 31.88 -20.86
CA LEU A 896 -1.67 32.54 -21.52
C LEU A 896 -1.84 32.07 -22.98
N SER A 897 -0.73 31.79 -23.70
CA SER A 897 -0.76 31.25 -25.08
C SER A 897 -1.50 29.90 -25.15
N THR A 898 -1.27 29.00 -24.20
CA THR A 898 -1.93 27.69 -24.11
C THR A 898 -3.41 27.84 -23.73
N ILE A 899 -3.72 28.76 -22.82
CA ILE A 899 -5.09 29.04 -22.38
C ILE A 899 -5.93 29.59 -23.52
N ARG A 900 -5.37 30.51 -24.31
CA ARG A 900 -6.05 31.16 -25.43
C ARG A 900 -6.36 30.21 -26.60
N SER A 901 -5.55 29.18 -26.77
CA SER A 901 -5.74 28.17 -27.83
C SER A 901 -6.74 27.05 -27.48
N ALA A 902 -7.27 27.03 -26.28
CA ALA A 902 -8.26 26.05 -25.85
C ALA A 902 -9.66 26.44 -26.33
N ASP A 903 -10.46 25.42 -26.71
CA ASP A 903 -11.84 25.61 -27.12
C ASP A 903 -12.70 26.09 -25.93
N ARG A 904 -12.38 25.59 -24.73
CA ARG A 904 -13.06 25.95 -23.49
C ARG A 904 -12.10 26.00 -22.30
N ILE A 905 -12.37 26.92 -21.41
CA ILE A 905 -11.60 27.15 -20.19
C ILE A 905 -12.48 26.83 -19.00
N VAL A 906 -11.95 26.11 -18.04
CA VAL A 906 -12.57 25.79 -16.73
C VAL A 906 -11.73 26.42 -15.64
N VAL A 907 -12.31 27.34 -14.90
CA VAL A 907 -11.64 28.05 -13.81
C VAL A 907 -11.93 27.36 -12.48
N LEU A 908 -10.89 26.87 -11.83
CA LEU A 908 -10.98 26.21 -10.53
C LEU A 908 -10.57 27.19 -9.42
N GLU A 909 -11.44 27.46 -8.48
CA GLU A 909 -11.18 28.28 -7.31
C GLU A 909 -11.70 27.58 -6.05
N ASN A 910 -10.86 27.47 -5.01
CA ASN A 910 -11.20 26.80 -3.73
C ASN A 910 -11.82 25.39 -3.86
N GLY A 911 -11.35 24.63 -4.85
CA GLY A 911 -11.84 23.26 -5.05
C GLY A 911 -13.17 23.12 -5.79
N GLN A 912 -13.73 24.22 -6.32
CA GLN A 912 -14.98 24.26 -7.09
C GLN A 912 -14.74 24.88 -8.47
N ILE A 913 -15.60 24.58 -9.44
CA ILE A 913 -15.61 25.25 -10.75
C ILE A 913 -16.30 26.61 -10.57
N ALA A 914 -15.51 27.68 -10.64
CA ALA A 914 -16.01 29.05 -10.50
C ALA A 914 -16.58 29.59 -11.82
N GLU A 915 -15.92 29.31 -12.95
CA GLU A 915 -16.30 29.81 -14.25
C GLU A 915 -15.98 28.80 -15.35
N THR A 916 -16.79 28.82 -16.40
CA THR A 916 -16.55 28.02 -17.61
C THR A 916 -16.96 28.82 -18.83
N GLY A 917 -16.10 28.91 -19.86
CA GLY A 917 -16.38 29.63 -21.10
C GLY A 917 -15.20 29.67 -22.04
N THR A 918 -15.31 30.39 -23.10
CA THR A 918 -14.21 30.69 -24.03
C THR A 918 -13.32 31.80 -23.46
N TYR A 919 -12.12 31.96 -23.99
CA TYR A 919 -11.18 33.01 -23.57
C TYR A 919 -11.80 34.41 -23.62
N ASP A 920 -12.47 34.75 -24.72
CA ASP A 920 -13.03 36.09 -24.95
C ASP A 920 -14.24 36.37 -24.03
N GLU A 921 -15.07 35.36 -23.78
CA GLU A 921 -16.18 35.44 -22.81
C GLU A 921 -15.66 35.72 -21.40
N LEU A 922 -14.71 34.92 -20.92
CA LEU A 922 -14.24 35.00 -19.53
C LEU A 922 -13.38 36.26 -19.26
N VAL A 923 -12.67 36.78 -20.24
CA VAL A 923 -11.93 38.08 -20.13
C VAL A 923 -12.89 39.25 -20.10
N GLY A 924 -14.03 39.14 -20.83
CA GLY A 924 -15.06 40.18 -20.88
C GLY A 924 -15.84 40.38 -19.58
N HIS A 925 -15.89 39.40 -18.70
CA HIS A 925 -16.61 39.44 -17.42
C HIS A 925 -15.67 39.75 -16.26
N GLU A 926 -16.19 40.43 -15.23
CA GLU A 926 -15.45 40.60 -13.96
C GLU A 926 -15.57 39.32 -13.15
N GLY A 927 -14.55 38.44 -13.24
CA GLY A 927 -14.55 37.12 -12.60
C GLY A 927 -13.18 36.65 -12.16
N ALA A 928 -13.12 35.40 -11.71
CA ALA A 928 -11.88 34.75 -11.25
C ALA A 928 -10.86 34.66 -12.39
N PHE A 929 -11.30 34.36 -13.61
CA PHE A 929 -10.41 34.27 -14.76
C PHE A 929 -9.73 35.61 -15.08
N ARG A 930 -10.51 36.72 -15.13
CA ARG A 930 -9.96 38.04 -15.39
C ARG A 930 -8.93 38.44 -14.35
N ARG A 931 -9.17 38.17 -13.07
CA ARG A 931 -8.20 38.39 -11.99
C ARG A 931 -6.91 37.58 -12.19
N LEU A 932 -7.00 36.34 -12.67
CA LEU A 932 -5.84 35.49 -12.97
C LEU A 932 -5.03 36.05 -14.16
N VAL A 933 -5.69 36.46 -15.24
CA VAL A 933 -5.03 37.05 -16.43
C VAL A 933 -4.34 38.38 -16.09
N GLN A 934 -4.99 39.24 -15.32
CA GLN A 934 -4.41 40.51 -14.87
C GLN A 934 -3.13 40.31 -14.03
N ARG A 935 -3.12 39.29 -13.13
CA ARG A 935 -1.92 38.95 -12.34
C ARG A 935 -0.78 38.35 -13.17
N GLN A 936 -1.05 37.80 -14.33
CA GLN A 936 -0.02 37.25 -15.23
C GLN A 936 0.52 38.31 -16.23
N LEU A 937 -0.21 39.40 -16.45
CA LEU A 937 0.21 40.52 -17.29
C LEU A 937 1.00 41.60 -16.52
N LEU A 938 0.96 41.60 -15.18
CA LEU A 938 1.80 42.36 -14.26
C LEU A 938 3.08 41.60 -13.92
#